data_48cd3a935f03c89bf18a762c2172c0eb
#
_entry.id   48cd3a935f03c89bf18a762c2172c0eb
#
_cell.length_a   1.000
_cell.length_b   1.000
_cell.length_c   1.000
_cell.angle_alpha   90.00
_cell.angle_beta   90.00
_cell.angle_gamma   90.00
#
_symmetry.space_group_name_H-M   'P 1'
#
loop_
_entity.id
_entity.type
_entity.pdbx_description
1 polymer ?
#
loop_
_entity_poly.entity_id
_entity_poly.type
_entity_poly.pdbx_seq_one_letter_code
_entity_poly.pdbx_strand_id
1 'polypeptide(L)'
;LKHTDVKAEISGFISSVEVTQEFTNPVNTPIEATYIFPLPHNAAVNSMEMKVGERTILGLIKTKEEARKIYEKEKAEGHLTGLLEQERPNIFSQSVANIKPGDSIFVKIKYVDILDYDKGTYNFHFPMVVGPRFNPPSVKDSEKITPEYLKPDQRSGHDISLSVNLNAGVPIKEIRSKSHKVLLQTEGQSKAFIKIKKEDSIPNKDFIIEYDVSGDMPECAAITTGNNGNGYFTLMIQPKAEYKEEEITAKEMVFVLDCSGSMSGIPMETSKATIRKCVEYMNKNDTFQIINFSMSASGLSDKPLTNTPENIKKGLAYIDTLSGEGGTNMIEGIKAALNFPRDPERMRIVFFLTDGYIGNETEILAEIEKNIGNARLFSLGVGSSVNRYLLDNMSEAGRGHVQYMRPKEEPKSVVEEFYERISKPYFTDISIDWKGLKVDDIYPKRIPDLFSSQPLFIYGRYTQPGSGTVEITGNIAGKKTVFPVKVEFPEKNEANSALSSIWARQKIKDLENRQYGGPKGDLINQITALALEFRLMSTYTSFVAVEESYQVDPNGERKSILVPVEMPESVSYEGVFGKEKKDASLYNLNVSTGLTSGGNTKCVAPAPTCSECDKSLDGKPSEAHIQNQSSYAPSVISINTENLKISKNSIVKLETTFDFSSYLKNSEEKKSFTKIQIFKSGELLGEITSKDGKSGIIPSDKDKNTIILSFLEGKSPFIMSGEYTLIIEVYNENGAVIARGADTVTLE
;
A
#
# COMPACT_ATOMS: atom_id res chain seq x y z
N LEU A 1 8.79 -20.85 -12.89
CA LEU A 1 7.37 -20.87 -12.55
C LEU A 1 6.63 -21.58 -13.68
N LYS A 2 5.80 -22.57 -13.34
CA LYS A 2 5.10 -23.39 -14.33
C LYS A 2 3.62 -23.02 -14.40
N HIS A 3 2.97 -22.86 -13.25
CA HIS A 3 1.54 -22.60 -13.17
C HIS A 3 1.20 -21.71 -11.97
N THR A 4 0.16 -20.88 -12.13
CA THR A 4 -0.49 -20.16 -11.02
C THR A 4 -1.97 -20.52 -10.99
N ASP A 5 -2.46 -21.04 -9.86
CA ASP A 5 -3.89 -21.30 -9.62
C ASP A 5 -4.46 -20.27 -8.66
N VAL A 6 -5.50 -19.55 -9.07
CA VAL A 6 -6.14 -18.49 -8.27
C VAL A 6 -7.57 -18.87 -7.97
N LYS A 7 -7.93 -18.84 -6.69
CA LYS A 7 -9.29 -19.05 -6.22
C LYS A 7 -9.74 -17.86 -5.40
N ALA A 8 -10.79 -17.21 -5.83
CA ALA A 8 -11.38 -16.08 -5.15
C ALA A 8 -12.76 -16.44 -4.62
N GLU A 9 -13.00 -16.15 -3.36
CA GLU A 9 -14.30 -16.22 -2.70
C GLU A 9 -14.77 -14.80 -2.40
N ILE A 10 -15.85 -14.38 -3.00
CA ILE A 10 -16.45 -13.06 -2.80
C ILE A 10 -17.72 -13.20 -1.95
N SER A 11 -17.76 -12.51 -0.83
CA SER A 11 -18.92 -12.41 0.07
C SER A 11 -19.27 -10.94 0.28
N GLY A 12 -20.39 -10.51 -0.29
CA GLY A 12 -20.76 -9.11 -0.35
C GLY A 12 -19.72 -8.30 -1.11
N PHE A 13 -19.00 -7.43 -0.40
CA PHE A 13 -17.95 -6.57 -0.94
C PHE A 13 -16.52 -7.00 -0.52
N ILE A 14 -16.38 -8.15 0.13
CA ILE A 14 -15.10 -8.69 0.58
C ILE A 14 -14.69 -9.85 -0.31
N SER A 15 -13.45 -9.82 -0.79
CA SER A 15 -12.80 -10.93 -1.49
C SER A 15 -11.75 -11.59 -0.61
N SER A 16 -11.77 -12.92 -0.57
CA SER A 16 -10.69 -13.75 -0.01
C SER A 16 -10.07 -14.53 -1.16
N VAL A 17 -8.78 -14.33 -1.38
CA VAL A 17 -8.10 -14.88 -2.56
C VAL A 17 -6.95 -15.78 -2.13
N GLU A 18 -6.93 -16.97 -2.71
CA GLU A 18 -5.85 -17.95 -2.60
C GLU A 18 -5.10 -18.01 -3.92
N VAL A 19 -3.79 -17.78 -3.90
CA VAL A 19 -2.89 -17.83 -5.05
C VAL A 19 -1.88 -18.95 -4.81
N THR A 20 -1.91 -20.00 -5.63
CA THR A 20 -0.95 -21.11 -5.56
C THR A 20 -0.01 -21.06 -6.76
N GLN A 21 1.28 -20.94 -6.51
CA GLN A 21 2.35 -20.87 -7.52
C GLN A 21 3.14 -22.18 -7.53
N GLU A 22 3.26 -22.83 -8.70
CA GLU A 22 4.04 -24.04 -8.91
C GLU A 22 5.42 -23.69 -9.48
N PHE A 23 6.47 -23.89 -8.68
CA PHE A 23 7.85 -23.76 -9.09
C PHE A 23 8.44 -25.13 -9.40
N THR A 24 9.00 -25.30 -10.60
CA THR A 24 9.62 -26.56 -11.03
C THR A 24 11.07 -26.29 -11.44
N ASN A 25 11.97 -27.19 -11.03
CA ASN A 25 13.37 -27.12 -11.44
C ASN A 25 13.62 -28.03 -12.67
N PRO A 26 13.75 -27.47 -13.90
CA PRO A 26 13.98 -28.25 -15.10
C PRO A 26 15.48 -28.54 -15.38
N VAL A 27 16.40 -28.01 -14.54
CA VAL A 27 17.85 -28.19 -14.76
C VAL A 27 18.42 -29.25 -13.83
N ASN A 28 19.67 -29.66 -14.08
CA ASN A 28 20.31 -30.77 -13.36
C ASN A 28 21.03 -30.34 -12.05
N THR A 29 20.93 -29.08 -11.68
CA THR A 29 21.51 -28.54 -10.44
C THR A 29 20.41 -27.91 -9.59
N PRO A 30 20.57 -27.83 -8.26
CA PRO A 30 19.65 -27.09 -7.41
C PRO A 30 19.54 -25.63 -7.84
N ILE A 31 18.34 -25.05 -7.77
CA ILE A 31 18.10 -23.66 -8.13
C ILE A 31 17.49 -22.86 -6.98
N GLU A 32 17.73 -21.57 -7.04
CA GLU A 32 16.92 -20.54 -6.38
C GLU A 32 16.11 -19.82 -7.45
N ALA A 33 14.79 -19.78 -7.29
CA ALA A 33 13.89 -19.09 -8.20
C ALA A 33 13.29 -17.86 -7.49
N THR A 34 13.37 -16.70 -8.10
CA THR A 34 12.72 -15.47 -7.62
C THR A 34 11.69 -15.02 -8.65
N TYR A 35 10.46 -14.83 -8.20
CA TYR A 35 9.32 -14.37 -9.02
C TYR A 35 8.77 -13.06 -8.48
N ILE A 36 8.74 -12.04 -9.33
CA ILE A 36 8.20 -10.71 -9.03
C ILE A 36 6.80 -10.63 -9.63
N PHE A 37 5.81 -10.34 -8.80
CA PHE A 37 4.39 -10.32 -9.19
C PHE A 37 3.60 -9.23 -8.49
N PRO A 38 2.48 -8.79 -9.09
CA PRO A 38 1.62 -7.78 -8.47
C PRO A 38 0.52 -8.43 -7.62
N LEU A 39 0.07 -7.71 -6.59
CA LEU A 39 -1.20 -7.91 -5.91
C LEU A 39 -1.93 -6.55 -5.82
N PRO A 40 -3.25 -6.52 -5.53
CA PRO A 40 -3.94 -5.27 -5.27
C PRO A 40 -3.24 -4.48 -4.14
N HIS A 41 -3.15 -3.17 -4.26
CA HIS A 41 -2.39 -2.33 -3.32
C HIS A 41 -2.97 -2.31 -1.89
N ASN A 42 -4.27 -2.63 -1.74
CA ASN A 42 -4.94 -2.75 -0.45
C ASN A 42 -4.98 -4.19 0.08
N ALA A 43 -4.42 -5.16 -0.66
CA ALA A 43 -4.43 -6.56 -0.28
C ALA A 43 -3.78 -6.77 1.10
N ALA A 44 -4.53 -7.38 2.02
CA ALA A 44 -4.03 -7.79 3.32
C ALA A 44 -3.53 -9.24 3.22
N VAL A 45 -2.25 -9.41 2.86
CA VAL A 45 -1.62 -10.74 2.77
C VAL A 45 -1.40 -11.27 4.17
N ASN A 46 -2.07 -12.37 4.52
CA ASN A 46 -2.16 -12.90 5.88
C ASN A 46 -1.71 -14.34 6.03
N SER A 47 -1.34 -15.02 4.95
CA SER A 47 -0.84 -16.41 5.01
C SER A 47 0.10 -16.70 3.85
N MET A 48 1.13 -17.48 4.15
CA MET A 48 1.99 -18.16 3.19
C MET A 48 2.14 -19.62 3.62
N GLU A 49 1.99 -20.54 2.68
CA GLU A 49 2.24 -21.97 2.86
C GLU A 49 3.16 -22.47 1.75
N MET A 50 4.11 -23.34 2.08
CA MET A 50 4.96 -23.99 1.09
C MET A 50 4.71 -25.49 1.15
N LYS A 51 4.40 -26.12 0.01
CA LYS A 51 4.17 -27.57 -0.07
C LYS A 51 5.24 -28.23 -0.96
N VAL A 52 5.83 -29.31 -0.45
CA VAL A 52 6.77 -30.16 -1.15
C VAL A 52 6.39 -31.63 -0.92
N GLY A 53 6.09 -32.37 -2.00
CA GLY A 53 5.50 -33.70 -1.88
C GLY A 53 4.21 -33.66 -1.06
N GLU A 54 4.13 -34.47 0.01
CA GLU A 54 2.96 -34.50 0.89
C GLU A 54 3.05 -33.54 2.09
N ARG A 55 4.18 -32.84 2.25
CA ARG A 55 4.39 -31.95 3.40
C ARG A 55 3.99 -30.53 3.08
N THR A 56 3.32 -29.91 4.06
CA THR A 56 2.94 -28.49 4.03
C THR A 56 3.61 -27.78 5.19
N ILE A 57 4.36 -26.74 4.88
CA ILE A 57 5.09 -25.89 5.82
C ILE A 57 4.37 -24.54 5.89
N LEU A 58 3.95 -24.15 7.08
CA LEU A 58 3.35 -22.83 7.30
C LEU A 58 4.44 -21.76 7.39
N GLY A 59 4.29 -20.69 6.62
CA GLY A 59 5.17 -19.54 6.70
C GLY A 59 5.02 -18.83 8.05
N LEU A 60 6.17 -18.45 8.60
CA LEU A 60 6.25 -17.61 9.79
C LEU A 60 6.35 -16.15 9.37
N ILE A 61 5.53 -15.30 9.98
CA ILE A 61 5.67 -13.85 9.82
C ILE A 61 6.74 -13.35 10.79
N LYS A 62 7.69 -12.59 10.27
CA LYS A 62 8.80 -12.01 11.03
C LYS A 62 9.07 -10.59 10.55
N THR A 63 9.92 -9.84 11.24
CA THR A 63 10.44 -8.59 10.67
C THR A 63 11.16 -8.88 9.35
N LYS A 64 11.14 -7.92 8.43
CA LYS A 64 11.73 -8.10 7.09
C LYS A 64 13.20 -8.53 7.17
N GLU A 65 13.96 -7.92 8.07
CA GLU A 65 15.37 -8.23 8.30
C GLU A 65 15.58 -9.64 8.87
N GLU A 66 14.75 -10.02 9.86
CA GLU A 66 14.82 -11.35 10.48
C GLU A 66 14.43 -12.45 9.50
N ALA A 67 13.31 -12.26 8.77
CA ALA A 67 12.86 -13.22 7.75
C ALA A 67 13.96 -13.44 6.70
N ARG A 68 14.61 -12.38 6.23
CA ARG A 68 15.72 -12.47 5.27
C ARG A 68 16.95 -13.16 5.86
N LYS A 69 17.29 -12.87 7.13
CA LYS A 69 18.40 -13.55 7.82
C LYS A 69 18.16 -15.05 7.94
N ILE A 70 16.95 -15.47 8.30
CA ILE A 70 16.54 -16.88 8.34
C ILE A 70 16.67 -17.50 6.95
N TYR A 71 16.10 -16.84 5.92
CA TYR A 71 16.16 -17.32 4.55
C TYR A 71 17.60 -17.55 4.06
N GLU A 72 18.48 -16.56 4.23
CA GLU A 72 19.87 -16.66 3.76
C GLU A 72 20.67 -17.72 4.54
N LYS A 73 20.43 -17.85 5.84
CA LYS A 73 21.05 -18.89 6.67
C LYS A 73 20.64 -20.28 6.18
N GLU A 74 19.35 -20.54 6.12
CA GLU A 74 18.81 -21.86 5.76
C GLU A 74 19.12 -22.24 4.29
N LYS A 75 19.12 -21.23 3.40
CA LYS A 75 19.60 -21.39 2.03
C LYS A 75 21.06 -21.83 1.98
N ALA A 76 21.93 -21.19 2.78
CA ALA A 76 23.35 -21.54 2.85
C ALA A 76 23.57 -22.95 3.41
N GLU A 77 22.78 -23.38 4.38
CA GLU A 77 22.81 -24.74 4.96
C GLU A 77 22.20 -25.81 4.03
N GLY A 78 21.61 -25.41 2.90
CA GLY A 78 21.06 -26.32 1.88
C GLY A 78 19.60 -26.68 2.07
N HIS A 79 18.91 -26.09 3.03
CA HIS A 79 17.50 -26.36 3.29
C HIS A 79 16.59 -25.72 2.23
N LEU A 80 15.47 -26.39 1.90
CA LEU A 80 14.43 -25.77 1.08
C LEU A 80 13.79 -24.62 1.87
N THR A 81 13.90 -23.43 1.34
CA THR A 81 13.39 -22.24 2.03
C THR A 81 12.68 -21.31 1.08
N GLY A 82 11.60 -20.69 1.56
CA GLY A 82 10.77 -19.71 0.84
C GLY A 82 10.74 -18.38 1.59
N LEU A 83 10.83 -17.27 0.86
CA LEU A 83 10.72 -15.91 1.39
C LEU A 83 9.75 -15.12 0.53
N LEU A 84 8.73 -14.51 1.17
CA LEU A 84 7.77 -13.62 0.53
C LEU A 84 7.94 -12.22 1.11
N GLU A 85 8.24 -11.26 0.26
CA GLU A 85 8.49 -9.85 0.65
C GLU A 85 7.59 -8.90 -0.13
N GLN A 86 7.17 -7.82 0.52
CA GLN A 86 6.52 -6.67 -0.12
C GLN A 86 7.60 -5.64 -0.46
N GLU A 87 7.81 -5.42 -1.76
CA GLU A 87 8.80 -4.45 -2.25
C GLU A 87 8.19 -3.07 -2.49
N ARG A 88 6.92 -3.04 -2.89
CA ARG A 88 6.06 -1.85 -3.02
C ARG A 88 4.63 -2.23 -2.58
N PRO A 89 3.75 -1.30 -2.31
CA PRO A 89 2.37 -1.62 -1.89
C PRO A 89 1.66 -2.63 -2.78
N ASN A 90 2.02 -2.67 -4.08
CA ASN A 90 1.43 -3.56 -5.08
C ASN A 90 2.44 -4.47 -5.79
N ILE A 91 3.69 -4.57 -5.33
CA ILE A 91 4.71 -5.44 -5.91
C ILE A 91 5.32 -6.32 -4.84
N PHE A 92 5.31 -7.61 -5.11
CA PHE A 92 5.78 -8.66 -4.21
C PHE A 92 6.87 -9.48 -4.90
N SER A 93 7.79 -10.00 -4.11
CA SER A 93 8.82 -10.95 -4.54
C SER A 93 8.69 -12.25 -3.75
N GLN A 94 8.59 -13.38 -4.47
CA GLN A 94 8.61 -14.71 -3.90
C GLN A 94 9.91 -15.38 -4.30
N SER A 95 10.79 -15.64 -3.34
CA SER A 95 12.00 -16.43 -3.53
C SER A 95 11.84 -17.84 -2.96
N VAL A 96 12.29 -18.85 -3.70
CA VAL A 96 12.33 -20.25 -3.26
C VAL A 96 13.71 -20.80 -3.56
N ALA A 97 14.49 -21.13 -2.54
CA ALA A 97 15.87 -21.64 -2.68
C ALA A 97 15.95 -23.14 -2.49
N ASN A 98 17.00 -23.72 -3.09
CA ASN A 98 17.37 -25.12 -2.96
C ASN A 98 16.34 -26.12 -3.56
N ILE A 99 15.67 -25.75 -4.64
CA ILE A 99 14.78 -26.66 -5.37
C ILE A 99 15.63 -27.70 -6.09
N LYS A 100 15.49 -28.99 -5.73
CA LYS A 100 16.23 -30.11 -6.36
C LYS A 100 15.80 -30.28 -7.83
N PRO A 101 16.72 -30.84 -8.67
CA PRO A 101 16.38 -31.21 -10.04
C PRO A 101 15.11 -32.07 -10.12
N GLY A 102 14.18 -31.67 -10.99
CA GLY A 102 12.92 -32.39 -11.23
C GLY A 102 11.82 -32.18 -10.20
N ASP A 103 12.08 -31.53 -9.07
CA ASP A 103 11.07 -31.30 -8.03
C ASP A 103 10.13 -30.14 -8.40
N SER A 104 8.90 -30.24 -7.89
CA SER A 104 7.90 -29.18 -7.90
C SER A 104 7.60 -28.71 -6.47
N ILE A 105 7.67 -27.40 -6.26
CA ILE A 105 7.35 -26.75 -4.99
C ILE A 105 6.14 -25.86 -5.23
N PHE A 106 5.13 -25.97 -4.37
CA PHE A 106 3.95 -25.13 -4.42
C PHE A 106 4.02 -24.09 -3.30
N VAL A 107 3.93 -22.82 -3.66
CA VAL A 107 3.79 -21.74 -2.70
C VAL A 107 2.38 -21.19 -2.79
N LYS A 108 1.66 -21.23 -1.68
CA LYS A 108 0.30 -20.74 -1.56
C LYS A 108 0.32 -19.46 -0.72
N ILE A 109 -0.29 -18.41 -1.24
CA ILE A 109 -0.45 -17.11 -0.60
C ILE A 109 -1.94 -16.86 -0.43
N LYS A 110 -2.35 -16.34 0.74
CA LYS A 110 -3.72 -15.88 0.94
C LYS A 110 -3.73 -14.41 1.28
N TYR A 111 -4.69 -13.71 0.70
CA TYR A 111 -4.97 -12.32 1.03
C TYR A 111 -6.47 -12.05 1.05
N VAL A 112 -6.85 -10.99 1.75
CA VAL A 112 -8.20 -10.44 1.72
C VAL A 112 -8.15 -9.01 1.21
N ASP A 113 -9.19 -8.61 0.48
CA ASP A 113 -9.32 -7.28 -0.10
C ASP A 113 -10.79 -6.85 -0.15
N ILE A 114 -11.01 -5.56 -0.28
CA ILE A 114 -12.33 -4.97 -0.47
C ILE A 114 -12.48 -4.60 -1.93
N LEU A 115 -13.61 -5.02 -2.51
CA LEU A 115 -13.90 -4.75 -3.91
C LEU A 115 -14.12 -3.26 -4.15
N ASP A 116 -13.56 -2.76 -5.23
CA ASP A 116 -13.89 -1.45 -5.74
C ASP A 116 -15.35 -1.41 -6.17
N TYR A 117 -16.03 -0.31 -5.87
CA TYR A 117 -17.41 -0.08 -6.27
C TYR A 117 -17.53 1.27 -6.97
N ASP A 118 -18.21 1.28 -8.11
CA ASP A 118 -18.53 2.49 -8.84
C ASP A 118 -19.93 2.41 -9.46
N LYS A 119 -20.80 3.35 -9.13
CA LYS A 119 -22.15 3.55 -9.74
C LYS A 119 -23.03 2.28 -9.85
N GLY A 120 -23.09 1.49 -8.79
CA GLY A 120 -23.89 0.25 -8.78
C GLY A 120 -23.11 -1.00 -9.20
N THR A 121 -21.86 -0.87 -9.61
CA THR A 121 -21.01 -1.93 -10.11
C THR A 121 -19.88 -2.22 -9.13
N TYR A 122 -19.75 -3.46 -8.68
CA TYR A 122 -18.56 -3.95 -8.00
C TYR A 122 -17.55 -4.45 -9.02
N ASN A 123 -16.27 -4.23 -8.71
CA ASN A 123 -15.16 -4.61 -9.55
C ASN A 123 -14.21 -5.53 -8.78
N PHE A 124 -14.09 -6.78 -9.20
CA PHE A 124 -13.04 -7.68 -8.75
C PHE A 124 -11.87 -7.62 -9.73
N HIS A 125 -10.72 -7.19 -9.25
CA HIS A 125 -9.50 -7.02 -10.03
C HIS A 125 -8.39 -7.92 -9.47
N PHE A 126 -7.84 -8.80 -10.31
CA PHE A 126 -6.66 -9.60 -10.00
C PHE A 126 -5.53 -9.22 -10.99
N PRO A 127 -4.49 -8.51 -10.51
CA PRO A 127 -3.37 -8.12 -11.36
C PRO A 127 -2.48 -9.34 -11.64
N MET A 128 -2.06 -9.53 -12.91
CA MET A 128 -1.30 -10.73 -13.31
C MET A 128 0.15 -10.45 -13.64
N VAL A 129 0.50 -9.25 -14.08
CA VAL A 129 1.85 -8.90 -14.50
C VAL A 129 2.25 -7.51 -14.03
N VAL A 130 3.49 -7.38 -13.58
CA VAL A 130 4.08 -6.06 -13.29
C VAL A 130 4.44 -5.42 -14.63
N GLY A 131 3.87 -4.25 -14.93
CA GLY A 131 4.20 -3.51 -16.16
C GLY A 131 5.63 -2.96 -16.13
N PRO A 132 6.29 -2.84 -17.32
CA PRO A 132 7.60 -2.23 -17.41
C PRO A 132 7.61 -0.81 -16.83
N ARG A 133 8.64 -0.49 -16.04
CA ARG A 133 8.78 0.80 -15.37
C ARG A 133 10.11 1.43 -15.76
N PHE A 134 10.10 2.73 -15.97
CA PHE A 134 11.32 3.50 -16.04
C PHE A 134 11.83 3.73 -14.61
N ASN A 135 12.98 3.15 -14.29
CA ASN A 135 13.63 3.32 -12.99
C ASN A 135 14.80 4.31 -13.15
N PRO A 136 14.71 5.55 -12.62
CA PRO A 136 15.84 6.46 -12.60
C PRO A 136 17.02 5.85 -11.82
N PRO A 137 18.28 6.25 -12.10
CA PRO A 137 19.47 5.72 -11.37
C PRO A 137 19.44 5.91 -9.85
N SER A 138 18.58 6.81 -9.35
CA SER A 138 18.35 7.03 -7.92
C SER A 138 17.59 5.89 -7.22
N VAL A 139 16.88 5.04 -7.97
CA VAL A 139 16.14 3.89 -7.43
C VAL A 139 17.11 2.72 -7.28
N LYS A 140 17.67 2.56 -6.07
CA LYS A 140 18.71 1.56 -5.77
C LYS A 140 18.22 0.11 -5.78
N ASP A 141 16.92 -0.11 -5.65
CA ASP A 141 16.28 -1.43 -5.54
C ASP A 141 15.44 -1.78 -6.79
N SER A 142 15.77 -1.18 -7.93
CA SER A 142 15.06 -1.39 -9.20
C SER A 142 14.99 -2.87 -9.62
N GLU A 143 16.04 -3.66 -9.34
CA GLU A 143 16.08 -5.09 -9.63
C GLU A 143 15.02 -5.90 -8.89
N LYS A 144 14.56 -5.43 -7.72
CA LYS A 144 13.53 -6.10 -6.91
C LYS A 144 12.11 -5.82 -7.38
N ILE A 145 11.91 -4.82 -8.20
CA ILE A 145 10.59 -4.36 -8.67
C ILE A 145 10.39 -4.49 -10.17
N THR A 146 11.41 -4.95 -10.89
CA THR A 146 11.38 -5.07 -12.34
C THR A 146 11.69 -6.53 -12.73
N PRO A 147 10.68 -7.30 -13.17
CA PRO A 147 10.91 -8.64 -13.68
C PRO A 147 11.66 -8.61 -15.01
N GLU A 148 12.23 -9.73 -15.39
CA GLU A 148 12.77 -9.92 -16.74
C GLU A 148 11.61 -10.15 -17.73
N TYR A 149 11.53 -9.33 -18.80
CA TYR A 149 10.46 -9.43 -19.79
C TYR A 149 10.92 -10.22 -21.01
N LEU A 150 10.10 -11.17 -21.41
CA LEU A 150 10.31 -11.95 -22.63
C LEU A 150 9.99 -11.13 -23.88
N LYS A 151 10.67 -11.44 -24.99
CA LYS A 151 10.34 -10.88 -26.30
C LYS A 151 8.97 -11.41 -26.77
N PRO A 152 8.28 -10.69 -27.67
CA PRO A 152 6.92 -11.04 -28.12
C PRO A 152 6.75 -12.47 -28.66
N ASP A 153 7.83 -13.04 -29.23
CA ASP A 153 7.82 -14.39 -29.83
C ASP A 153 8.22 -15.50 -28.84
N GLN A 154 8.47 -15.14 -27.59
CA GLN A 154 8.90 -16.06 -26.54
C GLN A 154 7.80 -16.25 -25.50
N ARG A 155 7.74 -17.48 -24.98
CA ARG A 155 6.85 -17.86 -23.89
C ARG A 155 7.67 -18.40 -22.73
N SER A 156 7.34 -17.95 -21.50
CA SER A 156 7.91 -18.50 -20.27
C SER A 156 7.48 -19.94 -20.00
N GLY A 157 6.37 -20.36 -20.60
CA GLY A 157 5.69 -21.61 -20.27
C GLY A 157 4.81 -21.51 -19.02
N HIS A 158 4.75 -20.34 -18.39
CA HIS A 158 3.85 -20.04 -17.28
C HIS A 158 2.43 -19.83 -17.80
N ASP A 159 1.47 -20.51 -17.20
CA ASP A 159 0.04 -20.30 -17.43
C ASP A 159 -0.70 -20.07 -16.11
N ILE A 160 -1.96 -19.60 -16.20
CA ILE A 160 -2.80 -19.28 -15.06
C ILE A 160 -4.16 -19.96 -15.19
N SER A 161 -4.66 -20.50 -14.06
CA SER A 161 -6.06 -20.81 -13.86
C SER A 161 -6.65 -19.88 -12.81
N LEU A 162 -7.86 -19.37 -13.04
CA LEU A 162 -8.54 -18.48 -12.12
C LEU A 162 -10.02 -18.80 -12.04
N SER A 163 -10.52 -18.92 -10.81
CA SER A 163 -11.93 -19.13 -10.52
C SER A 163 -12.42 -18.18 -9.43
N VAL A 164 -13.66 -17.72 -9.57
CA VAL A 164 -14.33 -16.82 -8.62
C VAL A 164 -15.66 -17.43 -8.21
N ASN A 165 -15.85 -17.67 -6.93
CA ASN A 165 -17.15 -17.94 -6.32
C ASN A 165 -17.72 -16.61 -5.79
N LEU A 166 -18.73 -16.10 -6.44
CA LEU A 166 -19.38 -14.83 -6.09
C LEU A 166 -20.67 -15.10 -5.34
N ASN A 167 -20.78 -14.51 -4.14
CA ASN A 167 -22.02 -14.34 -3.39
C ASN A 167 -22.19 -12.86 -3.07
N ALA A 168 -22.94 -12.14 -3.89
CA ALA A 168 -23.14 -10.70 -3.72
C ALA A 168 -24.00 -10.33 -2.51
N GLY A 169 -24.74 -11.29 -1.93
CA GLY A 169 -25.69 -11.05 -0.82
C GLY A 169 -26.97 -10.30 -1.24
N VAL A 170 -26.98 -9.70 -2.43
CA VAL A 170 -28.07 -8.96 -3.05
C VAL A 170 -28.25 -9.42 -4.51
N PRO A 171 -29.43 -9.18 -5.13
CA PRO A 171 -29.63 -9.57 -6.53
C PRO A 171 -28.63 -8.92 -7.48
N ILE A 172 -28.05 -9.71 -8.36
CA ILE A 172 -27.14 -9.29 -9.40
C ILE A 172 -27.94 -9.02 -10.68
N LYS A 173 -27.75 -7.87 -11.30
CA LYS A 173 -28.36 -7.49 -12.57
C LYS A 173 -27.59 -8.06 -13.77
N GLU A 174 -26.27 -7.89 -13.75
CA GLU A 174 -25.40 -8.29 -14.82
C GLU A 174 -24.00 -8.63 -14.31
N ILE A 175 -23.32 -9.57 -14.96
CA ILE A 175 -21.90 -9.90 -14.72
C ILE A 175 -21.15 -9.79 -16.03
N ARG A 176 -20.04 -9.05 -16.04
CA ARG A 176 -19.22 -8.78 -17.23
C ARG A 176 -17.75 -9.11 -16.95
N SER A 177 -17.08 -9.69 -17.93
CA SER A 177 -15.61 -9.76 -17.98
C SER A 177 -15.10 -8.89 -19.11
N LYS A 178 -14.37 -7.82 -18.81
CA LYS A 178 -13.81 -6.90 -19.80
C LYS A 178 -12.45 -7.35 -20.36
N SER A 179 -11.75 -8.19 -19.62
CA SER A 179 -10.35 -8.52 -19.90
C SER A 179 -10.16 -9.92 -20.48
N HIS A 180 -10.96 -10.89 -20.05
CA HIS A 180 -10.77 -12.31 -20.36
C HIS A 180 -12.06 -12.99 -20.81
N LYS A 181 -11.89 -14.07 -21.59
CA LYS A 181 -12.99 -15.00 -21.90
C LYS A 181 -13.23 -15.88 -20.69
N VAL A 182 -14.48 -15.92 -20.21
CA VAL A 182 -14.85 -16.66 -19.02
C VAL A 182 -15.97 -17.67 -19.28
N LEU A 183 -16.04 -18.72 -18.44
CA LEU A 183 -17.22 -19.52 -18.22
C LEU A 183 -17.97 -18.87 -17.05
N LEU A 184 -19.26 -18.60 -17.24
CA LEU A 184 -20.13 -18.01 -16.25
C LEU A 184 -21.28 -18.97 -15.96
N GLN A 185 -21.51 -19.28 -14.70
CA GLN A 185 -22.64 -20.07 -14.21
C GLN A 185 -23.29 -19.30 -13.05
N THR A 186 -24.60 -19.05 -13.14
CA THR A 186 -25.34 -18.35 -12.09
C THR A 186 -26.13 -19.33 -11.24
N GLU A 187 -26.20 -19.11 -9.94
CA GLU A 187 -27.02 -19.87 -8.97
C GLU A 187 -27.95 -18.90 -8.24
N GLY A 188 -29.25 -18.99 -8.52
CA GLY A 188 -30.22 -18.04 -8.02
C GLY A 188 -29.99 -16.62 -8.56
N GLN A 189 -30.32 -15.61 -7.75
CA GLN A 189 -30.22 -14.21 -8.16
C GLN A 189 -28.95 -13.50 -7.65
N SER A 190 -28.27 -14.07 -6.65
CA SER A 190 -27.18 -13.37 -5.95
C SER A 190 -25.84 -14.11 -6.01
N LYS A 191 -25.77 -15.29 -6.66
CA LYS A 191 -24.56 -16.09 -6.71
C LYS A 191 -24.14 -16.42 -8.11
N ALA A 192 -22.83 -16.52 -8.34
CA ALA A 192 -22.26 -16.95 -9.60
C ALA A 192 -20.91 -17.65 -9.40
N PHE A 193 -20.63 -18.60 -10.29
CA PHE A 193 -19.31 -19.19 -10.47
C PHE A 193 -18.73 -18.72 -11.79
N ILE A 194 -17.52 -18.16 -11.75
CA ILE A 194 -16.82 -17.59 -12.90
C ILE A 194 -15.46 -18.26 -13.01
N LYS A 195 -15.09 -18.70 -14.22
CA LYS A 195 -13.78 -19.32 -14.46
C LYS A 195 -13.19 -18.85 -15.77
N ILE A 196 -11.89 -18.53 -15.77
CA ILE A 196 -11.15 -18.18 -16.99
C ILE A 196 -11.10 -19.38 -17.95
N LYS A 197 -11.26 -19.13 -19.25
CA LYS A 197 -11.15 -20.20 -20.25
C LYS A 197 -9.69 -20.50 -20.57
N LYS A 198 -9.42 -21.79 -20.93
CA LYS A 198 -8.05 -22.26 -21.22
C LYS A 198 -7.36 -21.49 -22.34
N GLU A 199 -8.11 -21.02 -23.32
CA GLU A 199 -7.57 -20.24 -24.44
C GLU A 199 -7.10 -18.81 -24.05
N ASP A 200 -7.33 -18.40 -22.80
CA ASP A 200 -6.98 -17.07 -22.29
C ASP A 200 -6.15 -17.17 -20.99
N SER A 201 -5.32 -18.22 -20.88
CA SER A 201 -4.56 -18.59 -19.69
C SER A 201 -3.17 -17.95 -19.61
N ILE A 202 -2.82 -17.01 -20.48
CA ILE A 202 -1.53 -16.31 -20.45
C ILE A 202 -1.63 -15.16 -19.47
N PRO A 203 -0.79 -15.09 -18.40
CA PRO A 203 -0.88 -14.05 -17.36
C PRO A 203 -0.19 -12.74 -17.81
N ASN A 204 -0.64 -12.14 -18.90
CA ASN A 204 -0.07 -10.92 -19.47
C ASN A 204 -1.01 -9.71 -19.46
N LYS A 205 -2.17 -9.84 -18.83
CA LYS A 205 -3.16 -8.78 -18.61
C LYS A 205 -3.95 -9.05 -17.33
N ASP A 206 -4.45 -8.00 -16.72
CA ASP A 206 -5.20 -8.11 -15.46
C ASP A 206 -6.57 -8.75 -15.66
N PHE A 207 -6.97 -9.64 -14.76
CA PHE A 207 -8.30 -10.21 -14.75
C PHE A 207 -9.28 -9.28 -14.05
N ILE A 208 -10.37 -8.94 -14.77
CA ILE A 208 -11.38 -7.98 -14.30
C ILE A 208 -12.76 -8.59 -14.46
N ILE A 209 -13.50 -8.69 -13.35
CA ILE A 209 -14.92 -9.00 -13.34
C ILE A 209 -15.68 -7.83 -12.74
N GLU A 210 -16.70 -7.39 -13.46
CA GLU A 210 -17.65 -6.39 -12.99
C GLU A 210 -19.03 -7.05 -12.79
N TYR A 211 -19.70 -6.69 -11.71
CA TYR A 211 -21.10 -7.11 -11.51
C TYR A 211 -21.93 -5.97 -10.95
N ASP A 212 -23.08 -5.77 -11.58
CA ASP A 212 -24.06 -4.75 -11.18
C ASP A 212 -25.00 -5.31 -10.15
N VAL A 213 -25.22 -4.58 -9.08
CA VAL A 213 -26.20 -4.91 -8.03
C VAL A 213 -27.41 -3.98 -8.07
N SER A 214 -28.56 -4.47 -7.62
CA SER A 214 -29.78 -3.68 -7.60
C SER A 214 -29.91 -2.92 -6.29
N GLY A 215 -30.24 -1.61 -6.34
CA GLY A 215 -30.57 -0.82 -5.17
C GLY A 215 -30.97 0.62 -5.55
N ASP A 216 -32.19 1.03 -5.18
CA ASP A 216 -32.72 2.39 -5.45
C ASP A 216 -32.67 3.29 -4.19
N MET A 217 -32.21 2.77 -3.07
CA MET A 217 -32.14 3.48 -1.78
C MET A 217 -30.71 3.40 -1.20
N PRO A 218 -30.27 4.40 -0.40
CA PRO A 218 -29.05 4.25 0.39
C PRO A 218 -29.25 3.06 1.33
N GLU A 219 -28.37 2.10 1.23
CA GLU A 219 -28.39 0.95 2.12
C GLU A 219 -27.18 1.03 3.06
N CYS A 220 -27.45 0.88 4.36
CA CYS A 220 -26.42 0.77 5.36
C CYS A 220 -26.38 -0.67 5.86
N ALA A 221 -25.23 -1.32 5.76
CA ALA A 221 -25.03 -2.67 6.24
C ALA A 221 -23.84 -2.72 7.20
N ALA A 222 -24.00 -3.46 8.29
CA ALA A 222 -22.89 -3.78 9.20
C ALA A 222 -22.55 -5.27 9.07
N ILE A 223 -21.28 -5.57 8.83
CA ILE A 223 -20.74 -6.92 8.88
C ILE A 223 -19.84 -7.01 10.10
N THR A 224 -19.98 -8.06 10.88
CA THR A 224 -19.25 -8.25 12.15
C THR A 224 -18.57 -9.60 12.24
N THR A 225 -17.48 -9.67 12.99
CA THR A 225 -16.85 -10.91 13.47
C THR A 225 -16.44 -10.72 14.92
N GLY A 226 -16.40 -11.79 15.72
CA GLY A 226 -16.02 -11.65 17.12
C GLY A 226 -15.71 -12.96 17.81
N ASN A 227 -14.89 -12.86 18.86
CA ASN A 227 -14.54 -13.94 19.74
C ASN A 227 -14.33 -13.41 21.16
N ASN A 228 -14.85 -14.16 22.16
CA ASN A 228 -14.73 -13.79 23.59
C ASN A 228 -15.15 -12.35 23.93
N GLY A 229 -16.23 -11.89 23.31
CA GLY A 229 -16.79 -10.57 23.61
C GLY A 229 -16.13 -9.38 22.92
N ASN A 230 -15.06 -9.58 22.18
CA ASN A 230 -14.40 -8.56 21.36
C ASN A 230 -14.55 -8.91 19.87
N GLY A 231 -14.46 -7.92 19.01
CA GLY A 231 -14.49 -8.21 17.58
C GLY A 231 -14.28 -7.00 16.70
N TYR A 232 -14.48 -7.24 15.41
CA TYR A 232 -14.28 -6.27 14.36
C TYR A 232 -15.57 -6.10 13.56
N PHE A 233 -15.73 -4.91 13.00
CA PHE A 233 -16.87 -4.61 12.15
C PHE A 233 -16.46 -3.76 10.95
N THR A 234 -17.25 -3.88 9.90
CA THR A 234 -17.27 -2.93 8.77
C THR A 234 -18.69 -2.42 8.60
N LEU A 235 -18.85 -1.11 8.65
CA LEU A 235 -20.09 -0.45 8.32
C LEU A 235 -19.98 0.11 6.90
N MET A 236 -20.88 -0.31 6.02
CA MET A 236 -20.98 0.18 4.64
C MET A 236 -22.15 1.16 4.55
N ILE A 237 -21.92 2.30 3.94
CA ILE A 237 -22.94 3.28 3.59
C ILE A 237 -22.93 3.42 2.07
N GLN A 238 -23.94 2.86 1.42
CA GLN A 238 -24.06 2.88 -0.04
C GLN A 238 -24.90 4.10 -0.47
N PRO A 239 -24.44 4.90 -1.47
CA PRO A 239 -25.20 6.01 -1.99
C PRO A 239 -26.41 5.54 -2.81
N LYS A 240 -27.38 6.42 -3.02
CA LYS A 240 -28.47 6.19 -3.97
C LYS A 240 -27.95 6.10 -5.40
N ALA A 241 -28.71 5.46 -6.29
CA ALA A 241 -28.43 5.45 -7.72
C ALA A 241 -28.72 6.80 -8.39
N GLU A 242 -29.78 7.50 -7.98
CA GLU A 242 -30.21 8.79 -8.55
C GLU A 242 -30.43 9.85 -7.49
N TYR A 243 -30.14 11.11 -7.81
CA TYR A 243 -30.21 12.26 -6.93
C TYR A 243 -31.05 13.36 -7.57
N LYS A 244 -31.89 14.01 -6.76
CA LYS A 244 -32.57 15.24 -7.15
C LYS A 244 -31.63 16.43 -6.99
N GLU A 245 -31.76 17.44 -7.82
CA GLU A 245 -30.92 18.64 -7.80
C GLU A 245 -30.95 19.34 -6.41
N GLU A 246 -32.10 19.31 -5.74
CA GLU A 246 -32.26 19.89 -4.41
C GLU A 246 -31.55 19.11 -3.29
N GLU A 247 -31.09 17.87 -3.55
CA GLU A 247 -30.33 17.03 -2.61
C GLU A 247 -28.85 17.24 -2.71
N ILE A 248 -28.38 18.02 -3.70
CA ILE A 248 -26.94 18.27 -3.91
C ILE A 248 -26.50 19.47 -3.07
N THR A 249 -25.45 19.28 -2.28
CA THR A 249 -24.88 20.36 -1.47
C THR A 249 -24.21 21.41 -2.37
N ALA A 250 -24.53 22.68 -2.17
CA ALA A 250 -23.88 23.78 -2.89
C ALA A 250 -22.37 23.83 -2.58
N LYS A 251 -21.56 24.02 -3.61
CA LYS A 251 -20.10 23.98 -3.53
C LYS A 251 -19.47 25.34 -3.76
N GLU A 252 -18.36 25.55 -3.12
CA GLU A 252 -17.35 26.56 -3.46
C GLU A 252 -16.15 25.85 -4.06
N MET A 253 -15.99 25.93 -5.38
CA MET A 253 -14.94 25.22 -6.14
C MET A 253 -13.72 26.12 -6.29
N VAL A 254 -12.58 25.71 -5.70
CA VAL A 254 -11.30 26.39 -5.81
C VAL A 254 -10.35 25.55 -6.65
N PHE A 255 -10.18 25.90 -7.90
CA PHE A 255 -9.24 25.25 -8.80
C PHE A 255 -7.84 25.77 -8.60
N VAL A 256 -6.87 24.90 -8.41
CA VAL A 256 -5.45 25.24 -8.21
C VAL A 256 -4.66 24.56 -9.33
N LEU A 257 -4.27 25.33 -10.32
CA LEU A 257 -3.56 24.86 -11.50
C LEU A 257 -2.06 25.08 -11.37
N ASP A 258 -1.32 24.00 -11.47
CA ASP A 258 0.12 24.04 -11.64
C ASP A 258 0.47 24.62 -13.04
N CYS A 259 1.19 25.72 -13.04
CA CYS A 259 1.68 26.39 -14.24
C CYS A 259 3.22 26.31 -14.34
N SER A 260 3.84 25.29 -13.76
CA SER A 260 5.27 25.01 -13.91
C SER A 260 5.62 24.53 -15.32
N GLY A 261 6.90 24.58 -15.67
CA GLY A 261 7.38 24.21 -17.00
C GLY A 261 7.08 22.76 -17.41
N SER A 262 7.04 21.82 -16.44
CA SER A 262 6.69 20.40 -16.65
C SER A 262 5.24 20.18 -17.09
N MET A 263 4.35 21.13 -16.78
CA MET A 263 2.95 21.09 -17.20
C MET A 263 2.73 21.44 -18.68
N SER A 264 3.74 21.92 -19.41
CA SER A 264 3.60 22.31 -20.81
C SER A 264 3.08 21.18 -21.71
N GLY A 265 2.19 21.48 -22.66
CA GLY A 265 1.59 20.54 -23.61
C GLY A 265 0.37 19.82 -23.05
N ILE A 266 0.30 18.48 -23.20
CA ILE A 266 -0.87 17.66 -22.84
C ILE A 266 -1.32 17.85 -21.37
N PRO A 267 -0.43 17.90 -20.35
CA PRO A 267 -0.85 18.13 -18.97
C PRO A 267 -1.62 19.46 -18.79
N MET A 268 -1.13 20.54 -19.38
CA MET A 268 -1.76 21.86 -19.32
C MET A 268 -3.11 21.85 -20.03
N GLU A 269 -3.18 21.30 -21.24
CA GLU A 269 -4.42 21.24 -22.01
C GLU A 269 -5.50 20.41 -21.32
N THR A 270 -5.12 19.28 -20.72
CA THR A 270 -6.05 18.44 -19.95
C THR A 270 -6.56 19.15 -18.70
N SER A 271 -5.66 19.82 -17.98
CA SER A 271 -6.02 20.57 -16.77
C SER A 271 -6.97 21.74 -17.11
N LYS A 272 -6.68 22.49 -18.14
CA LYS A 272 -7.56 23.55 -18.64
C LYS A 272 -8.92 23.01 -19.07
N ALA A 273 -8.97 21.90 -19.80
CA ALA A 273 -10.22 21.26 -20.22
C ALA A 273 -11.04 20.81 -18.99
N THR A 274 -10.39 20.29 -17.95
CA THR A 274 -11.05 19.89 -16.71
C THR A 274 -11.67 21.09 -16.01
N ILE A 275 -10.92 22.17 -15.83
CA ILE A 275 -11.44 23.39 -15.18
C ILE A 275 -12.59 23.98 -16.00
N ARG A 276 -12.46 24.06 -17.34
CA ARG A 276 -13.55 24.51 -18.23
C ARG A 276 -14.82 23.71 -18.01
N LYS A 277 -14.73 22.37 -18.09
CA LYS A 277 -15.85 21.47 -17.87
C LYS A 277 -16.54 21.74 -16.54
N CYS A 278 -15.75 21.84 -15.46
CA CYS A 278 -16.27 22.09 -14.13
C CYS A 278 -16.96 23.46 -13.99
N VAL A 279 -16.39 24.50 -14.61
CA VAL A 279 -16.96 25.87 -14.56
C VAL A 279 -18.21 25.99 -15.43
N GLU A 280 -18.24 25.38 -16.61
CA GLU A 280 -19.39 25.40 -17.52
C GLU A 280 -20.60 24.63 -17.00
N TYR A 281 -20.37 23.52 -16.28
CA TYR A 281 -21.41 22.60 -15.81
C TYR A 281 -21.63 22.64 -14.30
N MET A 282 -21.11 23.67 -13.57
CA MET A 282 -21.37 23.78 -12.14
C MET A 282 -22.86 24.01 -11.84
N ASN A 283 -23.29 23.56 -10.67
CA ASN A 283 -24.69 23.73 -10.25
C ASN A 283 -25.02 25.22 -10.01
N LYS A 284 -26.28 25.57 -10.14
CA LYS A 284 -26.77 26.95 -10.06
C LYS A 284 -26.32 27.74 -8.83
N ASN A 285 -26.20 27.05 -7.69
CA ASN A 285 -25.83 27.67 -6.42
C ASN A 285 -24.34 27.57 -6.11
N ASP A 286 -23.53 27.02 -7.01
CA ASP A 286 -22.08 26.90 -6.82
C ASP A 286 -21.39 28.25 -7.04
N THR A 287 -20.20 28.38 -6.43
CA THR A 287 -19.26 29.47 -6.67
C THR A 287 -17.92 28.90 -7.06
N PHE A 288 -17.07 29.70 -7.68
CA PHE A 288 -15.76 29.23 -8.09
C PHE A 288 -14.66 30.28 -7.95
N GLN A 289 -13.42 29.80 -7.86
CA GLN A 289 -12.17 30.53 -7.95
C GLN A 289 -11.18 29.72 -8.76
N ILE A 290 -10.33 30.39 -9.51
CA ILE A 290 -9.19 29.78 -10.23
C ILE A 290 -7.92 30.41 -9.72
N ILE A 291 -7.06 29.60 -9.16
CA ILE A 291 -5.72 29.97 -8.67
C ILE A 291 -4.71 29.25 -9.56
N ASN A 292 -3.70 29.94 -10.01
CA ASN A 292 -2.55 29.33 -10.66
C ASN A 292 -1.31 29.56 -9.81
N PHE A 293 -0.37 28.63 -9.88
CA PHE A 293 0.92 28.75 -9.22
C PHE A 293 2.07 28.23 -10.09
N SER A 294 3.22 28.83 -9.89
CA SER A 294 4.52 28.32 -10.31
C SER A 294 5.54 28.63 -9.21
N MET A 295 6.31 29.69 -9.25
CA MET A 295 7.14 30.17 -8.13
C MET A 295 6.33 30.96 -7.10
N SER A 296 5.22 31.56 -7.51
CA SER A 296 4.26 32.30 -6.68
C SER A 296 2.84 31.94 -7.12
N ALA A 297 1.85 32.21 -6.28
CA ALA A 297 0.45 32.00 -6.60
C ALA A 297 -0.27 33.30 -6.95
N SER A 298 -1.19 33.24 -7.90
CA SER A 298 -2.13 34.31 -8.25
C SER A 298 -3.51 33.75 -8.55
N GLY A 299 -4.55 34.58 -8.55
CA GLY A 299 -5.92 34.13 -8.71
C GLY A 299 -6.77 35.04 -9.58
N LEU A 300 -7.87 34.48 -10.10
CA LEU A 300 -8.85 35.17 -10.95
C LEU A 300 -9.52 36.35 -10.24
N SER A 301 -9.76 36.27 -8.92
CA SER A 301 -10.46 37.28 -8.13
C SER A 301 -10.14 37.17 -6.64
N ASP A 302 -10.46 38.22 -5.87
CA ASP A 302 -10.23 38.27 -4.42
C ASP A 302 -11.35 37.56 -3.61
N LYS A 303 -12.43 37.18 -4.26
CA LYS A 303 -13.59 36.49 -3.66
C LYS A 303 -14.13 35.45 -4.63
N PRO A 304 -14.79 34.38 -4.11
CA PRO A 304 -15.47 33.41 -4.97
C PRO A 304 -16.47 34.07 -5.91
N LEU A 305 -16.44 33.71 -7.19
CA LEU A 305 -17.37 34.18 -8.20
C LEU A 305 -18.61 33.30 -8.25
N THR A 306 -19.78 33.93 -8.31
CA THR A 306 -21.08 33.23 -8.46
C THR A 306 -21.25 32.69 -9.87
N ASN A 307 -22.06 31.61 -10.00
CA ASN A 307 -22.41 31.02 -11.29
C ASN A 307 -23.32 31.93 -12.10
N THR A 308 -22.73 32.89 -12.83
CA THR A 308 -23.44 33.74 -13.79
C THR A 308 -22.71 33.67 -15.16
N PRO A 309 -23.42 33.88 -16.27
CA PRO A 309 -22.81 33.83 -17.60
C PRO A 309 -21.62 34.78 -17.76
N GLU A 310 -21.66 35.93 -17.10
CA GLU A 310 -20.55 36.91 -17.10
C GLU A 310 -19.32 36.38 -16.38
N ASN A 311 -19.50 35.82 -15.17
CA ASN A 311 -18.42 35.27 -14.37
C ASN A 311 -17.83 34.01 -15.03
N ILE A 312 -18.67 33.14 -15.61
CA ILE A 312 -18.22 31.98 -16.40
C ILE A 312 -17.31 32.46 -17.54
N LYS A 313 -17.78 33.43 -18.35
CA LYS A 313 -17.00 33.99 -19.45
C LYS A 313 -15.66 34.57 -18.96
N LYS A 314 -15.65 35.27 -17.81
CA LYS A 314 -14.44 35.79 -17.17
C LYS A 314 -13.48 34.67 -16.76
N GLY A 315 -14.01 33.59 -16.15
CA GLY A 315 -13.22 32.41 -15.77
C GLY A 315 -12.58 31.71 -16.97
N LEU A 316 -13.38 31.49 -18.04
CA LEU A 316 -12.90 30.84 -19.27
C LEU A 316 -11.82 31.68 -19.96
N ALA A 317 -11.99 32.99 -20.01
CA ALA A 317 -10.97 33.91 -20.55
C ALA A 317 -9.68 33.87 -19.71
N TYR A 318 -9.80 33.77 -18.39
CA TYR A 318 -8.61 33.64 -17.51
C TYR A 318 -7.85 32.33 -17.77
N ILE A 319 -8.55 31.20 -17.90
CA ILE A 319 -7.94 29.90 -18.21
C ILE A 319 -7.13 29.97 -19.52
N ASP A 320 -7.62 30.71 -20.51
CA ASP A 320 -6.92 30.87 -21.80
C ASP A 320 -5.55 31.52 -21.67
N THR A 321 -5.38 32.42 -20.68
CA THR A 321 -4.11 33.14 -20.44
C THR A 321 -3.05 32.31 -19.75
N LEU A 322 -3.42 31.15 -19.13
CA LEU A 322 -2.49 30.34 -18.35
C LEU A 322 -1.59 29.50 -19.26
N SER A 323 -0.31 29.42 -18.92
CA SER A 323 0.71 28.62 -19.62
C SER A 323 1.64 27.94 -18.61
N GLY A 324 2.33 26.90 -19.06
CA GLY A 324 3.31 26.19 -18.22
C GLY A 324 4.70 26.84 -18.36
N GLU A 325 5.15 27.57 -17.33
CA GLU A 325 6.45 28.25 -17.30
C GLU A 325 7.02 28.33 -15.87
N GLY A 326 8.34 28.25 -15.75
CA GLY A 326 9.04 28.44 -14.46
C GLY A 326 9.12 27.18 -13.60
N GLY A 327 9.44 27.37 -12.31
CA GLY A 327 9.57 26.31 -11.31
C GLY A 327 8.26 25.97 -10.62
N THR A 328 8.31 25.05 -9.64
CA THR A 328 7.12 24.51 -8.95
C THR A 328 7.23 24.76 -7.44
N ASN A 329 6.49 25.74 -6.92
CA ASN A 329 6.36 26.01 -5.49
C ASN A 329 4.92 25.69 -5.03
N MET A 330 4.61 24.41 -4.85
CA MET A 330 3.27 23.92 -4.53
C MET A 330 2.73 24.47 -3.21
N ILE A 331 3.60 24.75 -2.23
CA ILE A 331 3.21 25.32 -0.93
C ILE A 331 2.46 26.65 -1.11
N GLU A 332 2.90 27.49 -2.04
CA GLU A 332 2.21 28.77 -2.31
C GLU A 332 0.81 28.53 -2.90
N GLY A 333 0.65 27.55 -3.80
CA GLY A 333 -0.66 27.15 -4.30
C GLY A 333 -1.59 26.63 -3.19
N ILE A 334 -1.08 25.80 -2.29
CA ILE A 334 -1.81 25.28 -1.11
C ILE A 334 -2.24 26.43 -0.20
N LYS A 335 -1.32 27.32 0.18
CA LYS A 335 -1.62 28.47 1.04
C LYS A 335 -2.66 29.39 0.40
N ALA A 336 -2.51 29.69 -0.89
CA ALA A 336 -3.43 30.54 -1.62
C ALA A 336 -4.85 29.95 -1.63
N ALA A 337 -4.98 28.64 -1.81
CA ALA A 337 -6.28 27.96 -1.84
C ALA A 337 -6.93 27.82 -0.46
N LEU A 338 -6.16 27.40 0.55
CA LEU A 338 -6.71 27.11 1.88
C LEU A 338 -6.97 28.37 2.70
N ASN A 339 -6.18 29.44 2.50
CA ASN A 339 -6.38 30.74 3.15
C ASN A 339 -7.28 31.71 2.35
N PHE A 340 -7.77 31.30 1.17
CA PHE A 340 -8.69 32.11 0.38
C PHE A 340 -9.98 32.38 1.15
N PRO A 341 -10.62 33.58 1.03
CA PRO A 341 -11.89 33.89 1.71
C PRO A 341 -12.94 32.82 1.48
N ARG A 342 -13.56 32.33 2.55
CA ARG A 342 -14.49 31.21 2.54
C ARG A 342 -15.92 31.66 2.64
N ASP A 343 -16.81 30.98 1.88
CA ASP A 343 -18.26 31.03 2.06
C ASP A 343 -18.68 29.95 3.07
N PRO A 344 -19.18 30.31 4.28
CA PRO A 344 -19.54 29.34 5.30
C PRO A 344 -20.78 28.51 4.94
N GLU A 345 -21.61 28.96 3.99
CA GLU A 345 -22.84 28.28 3.57
C GLU A 345 -22.57 27.23 2.47
N ARG A 346 -21.33 27.14 1.95
CA ARG A 346 -20.94 26.23 0.89
C ARG A 346 -19.85 25.29 1.33
N MET A 347 -19.91 24.10 0.77
CA MET A 347 -18.83 23.13 0.93
C MET A 347 -17.65 23.53 0.05
N ARG A 348 -16.51 23.91 0.66
CA ARG A 348 -15.30 24.20 -0.10
C ARG A 348 -14.67 22.92 -0.61
N ILE A 349 -14.45 22.86 -1.92
CA ILE A 349 -13.72 21.81 -2.62
C ILE A 349 -12.54 22.46 -3.34
N VAL A 350 -11.32 22.08 -2.94
CA VAL A 350 -10.08 22.48 -3.59
C VAL A 350 -9.69 21.40 -4.59
N PHE A 351 -9.52 21.78 -5.84
CA PHE A 351 -9.09 20.89 -6.92
C PHE A 351 -7.66 21.22 -7.29
N PHE A 352 -6.76 20.28 -7.01
CA PHE A 352 -5.34 20.41 -7.33
C PHE A 352 -5.02 19.69 -8.64
N LEU A 353 -4.53 20.42 -9.64
CA LEU A 353 -4.21 19.88 -10.98
C LEU A 353 -2.71 20.09 -11.20
N THR A 354 -1.94 19.00 -11.21
CA THR A 354 -0.48 19.04 -11.25
C THR A 354 0.10 17.71 -11.77
N ASP A 355 1.32 17.74 -12.27
CA ASP A 355 2.12 16.52 -12.48
C ASP A 355 2.87 16.09 -11.21
N GLY A 356 2.94 16.98 -10.20
CA GLY A 356 3.32 16.68 -8.82
C GLY A 356 4.77 16.28 -8.59
N TYR A 357 5.68 16.56 -9.50
CA TYR A 357 7.08 16.16 -9.33
C TYR A 357 7.85 17.12 -8.42
N ILE A 358 7.77 16.92 -7.11
CA ILE A 358 8.32 17.78 -6.07
C ILE A 358 9.00 16.93 -5.00
N GLY A 359 10.05 17.48 -4.35
CA GLY A 359 10.84 16.77 -3.34
C GLY A 359 10.58 17.19 -1.89
N ASN A 360 9.59 18.06 -1.61
CA ASN A 360 9.26 18.54 -0.26
C ASN A 360 7.84 18.13 0.17
N GLU A 361 7.45 16.93 -0.13
CA GLU A 361 6.11 16.34 0.14
C GLU A 361 5.68 16.53 1.58
N THR A 362 6.60 16.35 2.52
CA THR A 362 6.37 16.49 3.96
C THR A 362 5.86 17.85 4.37
N GLU A 363 6.51 18.90 3.85
CA GLU A 363 6.13 20.28 4.17
C GLU A 363 4.76 20.59 3.61
N ILE A 364 4.46 20.08 2.40
CA ILE A 364 3.17 20.25 1.74
C ILE A 364 2.07 19.58 2.55
N LEU A 365 2.26 18.31 2.95
CA LEU A 365 1.28 17.57 3.73
C LEU A 365 1.07 18.19 5.12
N ALA A 366 2.13 18.67 5.75
CA ALA A 366 2.04 19.39 7.03
C ALA A 366 1.24 20.71 6.89
N GLU A 367 1.44 21.45 5.78
CA GLU A 367 0.70 22.69 5.54
C GLU A 367 -0.79 22.42 5.26
N ILE A 368 -1.10 21.34 4.54
CA ILE A 368 -2.48 20.88 4.31
C ILE A 368 -3.12 20.49 5.65
N GLU A 369 -2.51 19.62 6.44
CA GLU A 369 -3.03 19.18 7.75
C GLU A 369 -3.34 20.35 8.67
N LYS A 370 -2.50 21.39 8.65
CA LYS A 370 -2.65 22.57 9.48
C LYS A 370 -3.84 23.44 9.05
N ASN A 371 -4.10 23.59 7.75
CA ASN A 371 -5.01 24.61 7.22
C ASN A 371 -6.27 24.05 6.54
N ILE A 372 -6.36 22.73 6.32
CA ILE A 372 -7.48 22.11 5.57
C ILE A 372 -8.85 22.36 6.20
N GLY A 373 -8.94 22.38 7.53
CA GLY A 373 -10.21 22.58 8.25
C GLY A 373 -11.33 21.69 7.72
N ASN A 374 -12.43 22.31 7.28
CA ASN A 374 -13.57 21.63 6.65
C ASN A 374 -13.53 21.64 5.11
N ALA A 375 -12.45 22.07 4.47
CA ALA A 375 -12.31 21.97 3.03
C ALA A 375 -12.10 20.50 2.61
N ARG A 376 -12.45 20.18 1.36
CA ARG A 376 -12.13 18.90 0.69
C ARG A 376 -11.06 19.16 -0.35
N LEU A 377 -10.12 18.23 -0.49
CA LEU A 377 -9.05 18.35 -1.44
C LEU A 377 -9.08 17.17 -2.41
N PHE A 378 -9.37 17.46 -3.66
CA PHE A 378 -9.33 16.49 -4.76
C PHE A 378 -8.10 16.78 -5.63
N SER A 379 -7.47 15.74 -6.14
CA SER A 379 -6.30 15.89 -6.99
C SER A 379 -6.53 15.25 -8.35
N LEU A 380 -6.09 15.93 -9.41
CA LEU A 380 -5.95 15.36 -10.73
C LEU A 380 -4.47 15.34 -11.09
N GLY A 381 -3.92 14.14 -11.11
CA GLY A 381 -2.54 13.90 -11.54
C GLY A 381 -2.45 13.76 -13.05
N VAL A 382 -1.78 14.69 -13.72
CA VAL A 382 -1.62 14.73 -15.18
C VAL A 382 -0.15 14.59 -15.57
N GLY A 383 0.16 13.67 -16.48
CA GLY A 383 1.53 13.46 -16.94
C GLY A 383 2.01 12.01 -16.81
N SER A 384 3.22 11.75 -17.34
CA SER A 384 3.81 10.40 -17.37
C SER A 384 4.50 9.98 -16.07
N SER A 385 4.80 10.91 -15.17
CA SER A 385 5.62 10.69 -13.97
C SER A 385 5.04 11.36 -12.73
N VAL A 386 3.73 11.21 -12.53
CA VAL A 386 3.01 11.84 -11.43
C VAL A 386 3.47 11.30 -10.08
N ASN A 387 3.69 12.19 -9.10
CA ASN A 387 3.97 11.82 -7.72
C ASN A 387 2.70 11.32 -7.01
N ARG A 388 2.39 10.04 -7.23
CA ARG A 388 1.18 9.40 -6.67
C ARG A 388 1.16 9.47 -5.14
N TYR A 389 2.32 9.25 -4.52
CA TYR A 389 2.43 9.30 -3.06
C TYR A 389 1.92 10.63 -2.51
N LEU A 390 2.35 11.74 -3.08
CA LEU A 390 1.92 13.07 -2.63
C LEU A 390 0.43 13.27 -2.87
N LEU A 391 -0.06 13.00 -4.07
CA LEU A 391 -1.44 13.32 -4.44
C LEU A 391 -2.46 12.43 -3.69
N ASP A 392 -2.16 11.14 -3.48
CA ASP A 392 -2.99 10.24 -2.69
C ASP A 392 -3.12 10.76 -1.25
N ASN A 393 -2.01 11.13 -0.62
CA ASN A 393 -1.99 11.63 0.75
C ASN A 393 -2.61 13.02 0.90
N MET A 394 -2.45 13.92 -0.07
CA MET A 394 -3.13 15.21 -0.10
C MET A 394 -4.66 15.02 -0.09
N SER A 395 -5.15 14.13 -0.95
CA SER A 395 -6.59 13.87 -1.06
C SER A 395 -7.13 13.14 0.16
N GLU A 396 -6.40 12.20 0.74
CA GLU A 396 -6.78 11.53 1.99
C GLU A 396 -6.86 12.51 3.16
N ALA A 397 -5.85 13.38 3.34
CA ALA A 397 -5.87 14.44 4.34
C ALA A 397 -7.07 15.39 4.16
N GLY A 398 -7.43 15.66 2.91
CA GLY A 398 -8.57 16.50 2.53
C GLY A 398 -9.90 15.78 2.38
N ARG A 399 -10.05 14.52 2.77
CA ARG A 399 -11.28 13.73 2.61
C ARG A 399 -11.83 13.72 1.18
N GLY A 400 -10.96 13.83 0.19
CA GLY A 400 -11.28 13.86 -1.22
C GLY A 400 -10.86 12.60 -1.94
N HIS A 401 -10.62 12.73 -3.24
CA HIS A 401 -10.21 11.63 -4.12
C HIS A 401 -9.13 12.09 -5.10
N VAL A 402 -8.33 11.12 -5.56
CA VAL A 402 -7.33 11.35 -6.61
C VAL A 402 -7.77 10.66 -7.89
N GLN A 403 -7.63 11.34 -9.01
CA GLN A 403 -7.68 10.73 -10.32
C GLN A 403 -6.36 10.95 -11.06
N TYR A 404 -5.94 9.95 -11.83
CA TYR A 404 -4.74 10.02 -12.63
C TYR A 404 -5.09 9.86 -14.10
N MET A 405 -4.57 10.75 -14.92
CA MET A 405 -4.56 10.55 -16.36
C MET A 405 -3.45 9.59 -16.74
N ARG A 406 -3.79 8.46 -17.37
CA ARG A 406 -2.82 7.46 -17.83
C ARG A 406 -2.20 7.89 -19.17
N PRO A 407 -0.95 7.48 -19.46
CA PRO A 407 -0.39 7.65 -20.79
C PRO A 407 -1.31 7.03 -21.85
N LYS A 408 -1.62 7.76 -22.93
CA LYS A 408 -2.53 7.38 -24.03
C LYS A 408 -4.03 7.36 -23.69
N GLU A 409 -4.44 7.74 -22.49
CA GLU A 409 -5.85 7.91 -22.16
C GLU A 409 -6.37 9.20 -22.82
N GLU A 410 -7.59 9.16 -23.35
CA GLU A 410 -8.18 10.35 -23.95
C GLU A 410 -8.51 11.38 -22.85
N PRO A 411 -8.02 12.63 -22.97
CA PRO A 411 -8.30 13.66 -21.98
C PRO A 411 -9.79 13.84 -21.67
N LYS A 412 -10.63 13.66 -22.67
CA LYS A 412 -12.09 13.83 -22.53
C LYS A 412 -12.71 12.84 -21.55
N SER A 413 -12.32 11.56 -21.59
CA SER A 413 -12.85 10.54 -20.67
C SER A 413 -12.45 10.84 -19.21
N VAL A 414 -11.20 11.23 -19.00
CA VAL A 414 -10.67 11.61 -17.67
C VAL A 414 -11.42 12.82 -17.10
N VAL A 415 -11.65 13.85 -17.93
CA VAL A 415 -12.39 15.05 -17.55
C VAL A 415 -13.83 14.73 -17.17
N GLU A 416 -14.51 13.89 -17.95
CA GLU A 416 -15.91 13.50 -17.68
C GLU A 416 -16.00 12.68 -16.40
N GLU A 417 -15.14 11.71 -16.21
CA GLU A 417 -15.11 10.87 -15.01
C GLU A 417 -14.81 11.69 -13.74
N PHE A 418 -13.82 12.57 -13.81
CA PHE A 418 -13.47 13.45 -12.68
C PHE A 418 -14.64 14.37 -12.32
N TYR A 419 -15.25 15.02 -13.32
CA TYR A 419 -16.41 15.89 -13.11
C TYR A 419 -17.57 15.13 -12.46
N GLU A 420 -17.91 13.94 -12.95
CA GLU A 420 -18.99 13.13 -12.38
C GLU A 420 -18.76 12.80 -10.91
N ARG A 421 -17.53 12.44 -10.53
CA ARG A 421 -17.15 12.10 -9.14
C ARG A 421 -17.36 13.26 -8.17
N ILE A 422 -17.05 14.48 -8.60
CA ILE A 422 -17.05 15.66 -7.74
C ILE A 422 -18.35 16.46 -7.80
N SER A 423 -19.19 16.23 -8.82
CA SER A 423 -20.35 17.09 -9.12
C SER A 423 -21.48 16.97 -8.08
N LYS A 424 -21.59 15.82 -7.43
CA LYS A 424 -22.77 15.48 -6.60
C LYS A 424 -22.40 15.03 -5.19
N PRO A 425 -21.93 15.93 -4.30
CA PRO A 425 -21.80 15.62 -2.88
C PRO A 425 -23.21 15.49 -2.29
N TYR A 426 -23.54 14.28 -1.84
CA TYR A 426 -24.86 13.96 -1.35
C TYR A 426 -24.95 14.08 0.17
N PHE A 427 -24.12 13.35 0.89
CA PHE A 427 -24.15 13.31 2.35
C PHE A 427 -22.79 13.71 2.90
N THR A 428 -22.74 14.85 3.57
CA THR A 428 -21.49 15.52 3.95
C THR A 428 -21.37 15.70 5.45
N ASP A 429 -20.14 15.94 5.94
CA ASP A 429 -19.84 16.12 7.36
C ASP A 429 -20.35 14.95 8.23
N ILE A 430 -20.04 13.74 7.78
CA ILE A 430 -20.55 12.51 8.39
C ILE A 430 -19.93 12.29 9.76
N SER A 431 -20.78 11.98 10.72
CA SER A 431 -20.41 11.55 12.08
C SER A 431 -21.29 10.40 12.54
N ILE A 432 -20.80 9.58 13.45
CA ILE A 432 -21.52 8.40 13.94
C ILE A 432 -21.67 8.49 15.45
N ASP A 433 -22.91 8.43 15.91
CA ASP A 433 -23.24 8.26 17.33
C ASP A 433 -23.54 6.77 17.59
N TRP A 434 -22.68 6.12 18.30
CA TRP A 434 -22.73 4.68 18.59
C TRP A 434 -23.74 4.31 19.67
N LYS A 435 -24.47 5.30 20.26
CA LYS A 435 -25.56 5.10 21.23
C LYS A 435 -25.20 4.16 22.39
N GLY A 436 -23.98 4.27 22.89
CA GLY A 436 -23.50 3.48 24.03
C GLY A 436 -22.87 2.12 23.68
N LEU A 437 -22.91 1.69 22.41
CA LEU A 437 -22.08 0.58 21.94
C LEU A 437 -20.60 0.92 22.13
N LYS A 438 -19.83 -0.04 22.65
CA LYS A 438 -18.41 0.16 22.97
C LYS A 438 -17.55 -0.16 21.77
N VAL A 439 -17.12 0.88 21.08
CA VAL A 439 -16.27 0.79 19.88
C VAL A 439 -15.02 1.63 20.07
N ASP A 440 -13.94 1.19 19.45
CA ASP A 440 -12.67 1.90 19.41
C ASP A 440 -11.98 1.72 18.04
N ASP A 441 -10.88 2.42 17.85
CA ASP A 441 -10.00 2.30 16.69
C ASP A 441 -10.73 2.27 15.34
N ILE A 442 -11.54 3.32 15.13
CA ILE A 442 -12.35 3.49 13.91
C ILE A 442 -11.48 4.08 12.79
N TYR A 443 -11.60 3.53 11.59
CA TYR A 443 -10.92 3.97 10.38
C TYR A 443 -11.91 4.11 9.20
N PRO A 444 -11.70 5.10 8.30
CA PRO A 444 -10.66 6.14 8.38
C PRO A 444 -10.88 7.07 9.58
N LYS A 445 -9.80 7.66 10.11
CA LYS A 445 -9.88 8.60 11.26
C LYS A 445 -10.71 9.85 10.95
N ARG A 446 -10.68 10.30 9.69
CA ARG A 446 -11.57 11.33 9.15
C ARG A 446 -12.54 10.65 8.20
N ILE A 447 -13.82 10.59 8.56
CA ILE A 447 -14.84 9.97 7.73
C ILE A 447 -15.03 10.84 6.47
N PRO A 448 -14.85 10.29 5.25
CA PRO A 448 -15.09 11.01 4.00
C PRO A 448 -16.58 11.34 3.81
N ASP A 449 -16.86 12.28 2.92
CA ASP A 449 -18.22 12.54 2.47
C ASP A 449 -18.67 11.47 1.48
N LEU A 450 -19.97 11.24 1.42
CA LEU A 450 -20.60 10.34 0.48
C LEU A 450 -20.95 11.10 -0.81
N PHE A 451 -20.27 10.76 -1.87
CA PHE A 451 -20.55 11.21 -3.23
C PHE A 451 -21.41 10.17 -3.97
N SER A 452 -22.04 10.56 -5.06
CA SER A 452 -23.02 9.73 -5.78
C SER A 452 -22.48 8.41 -6.35
N SER A 453 -21.16 8.22 -6.41
CA SER A 453 -20.56 7.12 -7.14
C SER A 453 -19.86 6.06 -6.27
N GLN A 454 -19.62 6.34 -4.99
CA GLN A 454 -18.81 5.43 -4.17
C GLN A 454 -19.43 5.18 -2.80
N PRO A 455 -19.48 3.91 -2.32
CA PRO A 455 -19.86 3.61 -0.95
C PRO A 455 -18.77 4.08 0.02
N LEU A 456 -19.19 4.39 1.23
CA LEU A 456 -18.30 4.69 2.34
C LEU A 456 -18.19 3.46 3.22
N PHE A 457 -16.95 3.04 3.48
CA PHE A 457 -16.63 1.97 4.40
C PHE A 457 -16.01 2.53 5.68
N ILE A 458 -16.49 2.05 6.83
CA ILE A 458 -16.00 2.42 8.16
C ILE A 458 -15.66 1.14 8.88
N TYR A 459 -14.40 1.03 9.29
CA TYR A 459 -13.85 -0.14 9.98
C TYR A 459 -13.62 0.19 11.44
N GLY A 460 -13.88 -0.75 12.32
CA GLY A 460 -13.65 -0.52 13.74
C GLY A 460 -13.60 -1.80 14.55
N ARG A 461 -13.23 -1.63 15.81
CA ARG A 461 -13.29 -2.67 16.83
C ARG A 461 -14.46 -2.43 17.77
N TYR A 462 -15.09 -3.49 18.26
CA TYR A 462 -15.93 -3.43 19.43
C TYR A 462 -15.30 -4.20 20.59
N THR A 463 -15.47 -3.69 21.80
CA THR A 463 -14.83 -4.23 23.01
C THR A 463 -15.82 -4.90 23.94
N GLN A 464 -17.10 -4.84 23.63
CA GLN A 464 -18.17 -5.52 24.35
C GLN A 464 -19.27 -5.94 23.37
N PRO A 465 -19.87 -7.15 23.55
CA PRO A 465 -21.05 -7.53 22.80
C PRO A 465 -22.22 -6.59 23.08
N GLY A 466 -23.09 -6.46 22.12
CA GLY A 466 -24.30 -5.65 22.25
C GLY A 466 -25.02 -5.45 20.96
N SER A 467 -26.28 -5.07 21.03
CA SER A 467 -27.08 -4.71 19.85
C SER A 467 -27.73 -3.35 20.08
N GLY A 468 -27.84 -2.57 19.02
CA GLY A 468 -28.40 -1.25 19.11
C GLY A 468 -28.64 -0.62 17.75
N THR A 469 -29.20 0.59 17.77
CA THR A 469 -29.34 1.41 16.58
C THR A 469 -28.37 2.56 16.69
N VAL A 470 -27.34 2.56 15.85
CA VAL A 470 -26.41 3.68 15.71
C VAL A 470 -26.99 4.75 14.81
N GLU A 471 -26.66 6.00 15.05
CA GLU A 471 -27.12 7.12 14.24
C GLU A 471 -25.98 7.68 13.40
N ILE A 472 -26.10 7.57 12.08
CA ILE A 472 -25.20 8.22 11.15
C ILE A 472 -25.76 9.58 10.84
N THR A 473 -25.07 10.62 11.26
CA THR A 473 -25.52 12.02 11.11
C THR A 473 -24.63 12.72 10.09
N GLY A 474 -25.23 13.54 9.25
CA GLY A 474 -24.53 14.38 8.27
C GLY A 474 -25.49 15.41 7.66
N ASN A 475 -25.05 16.07 6.61
CA ASN A 475 -25.84 17.10 5.91
C ASN A 475 -26.19 16.63 4.50
N ILE A 476 -27.47 16.76 4.14
CA ILE A 476 -27.98 16.65 2.76
C ILE A 476 -28.47 18.04 2.35
N ALA A 477 -27.86 18.62 1.31
CA ALA A 477 -28.16 19.99 0.86
C ALA A 477 -28.17 21.02 2.02
N GLY A 478 -27.20 20.92 2.93
CA GLY A 478 -27.08 21.80 4.10
C GLY A 478 -28.05 21.51 5.24
N LYS A 479 -28.95 20.52 5.10
CA LYS A 479 -29.89 20.12 6.15
C LYS A 479 -29.35 18.90 6.92
N LYS A 480 -29.31 19.03 8.24
CA LYS A 480 -28.92 17.91 9.10
C LYS A 480 -29.86 16.73 8.91
N THR A 481 -29.31 15.59 8.57
CA THR A 481 -30.04 14.34 8.31
C THR A 481 -29.43 13.22 9.14
N VAL A 482 -30.29 12.31 9.62
CA VAL A 482 -29.87 11.18 10.47
C VAL A 482 -30.35 9.88 9.81
N PHE A 483 -29.45 8.93 9.64
CA PHE A 483 -29.76 7.57 9.19
C PHE A 483 -29.56 6.59 10.36
N PRO A 484 -30.64 5.95 10.87
CA PRO A 484 -30.52 4.91 11.88
C PRO A 484 -30.10 3.60 11.24
N VAL A 485 -29.07 2.94 11.82
CA VAL A 485 -28.54 1.66 11.37
C VAL A 485 -28.55 0.67 12.52
N LYS A 486 -29.18 -0.47 12.33
CA LYS A 486 -29.15 -1.56 13.32
C LYS A 486 -27.79 -2.25 13.24
N VAL A 487 -27.12 -2.34 14.37
CA VAL A 487 -25.83 -3.00 14.51
C VAL A 487 -25.92 -4.03 15.62
N GLU A 488 -25.36 -5.22 15.36
CA GLU A 488 -25.23 -6.30 16.33
C GLU A 488 -23.76 -6.67 16.44
N PHE A 489 -23.22 -6.56 17.65
CA PHE A 489 -21.89 -7.02 18.02
C PHE A 489 -22.02 -8.33 18.80
N PRO A 490 -21.81 -9.47 18.17
CA PRO A 490 -22.00 -10.78 18.79
C PRO A 490 -20.87 -11.09 19.79
N GLU A 491 -21.17 -11.87 20.81
CA GLU A 491 -20.17 -12.41 21.72
C GLU A 491 -19.22 -13.37 21.01
N LYS A 492 -19.77 -14.19 20.11
CA LYS A 492 -19.03 -15.12 19.27
C LYS A 492 -19.63 -15.17 17.86
N ASN A 493 -18.80 -14.87 16.86
CA ASN A 493 -19.13 -15.02 15.45
C ASN A 493 -17.84 -15.24 14.67
N GLU A 494 -17.55 -16.46 14.29
CA GLU A 494 -16.36 -16.82 13.51
C GLU A 494 -16.55 -16.59 12.00
N ALA A 495 -17.76 -16.30 11.57
CA ALA A 495 -17.99 -15.86 10.19
C ALA A 495 -17.28 -14.52 9.96
N ASN A 496 -16.86 -14.28 8.73
CA ASN A 496 -16.19 -13.03 8.34
C ASN A 496 -14.86 -12.74 9.08
N SER A 497 -14.11 -13.79 9.45
CA SER A 497 -12.81 -13.65 10.14
C SER A 497 -11.82 -12.73 9.40
N ALA A 498 -11.98 -12.54 8.09
CA ALA A 498 -11.24 -11.60 7.28
C ALA A 498 -11.31 -10.14 7.76
N LEU A 499 -12.38 -9.76 8.50
CA LEU A 499 -12.56 -8.38 9.00
C LEU A 499 -11.44 -7.93 9.93
N SER A 500 -10.87 -8.83 10.72
CA SER A 500 -9.73 -8.51 11.60
C SER A 500 -8.50 -8.10 10.78
N SER A 501 -8.19 -8.84 9.71
CA SER A 501 -7.10 -8.53 8.80
C SER A 501 -7.34 -7.22 8.03
N ILE A 502 -8.58 -6.99 7.60
CA ILE A 502 -8.97 -5.75 6.90
C ILE A 502 -8.81 -4.54 7.84
N TRP A 503 -9.35 -4.63 9.06
CA TRP A 503 -9.19 -3.57 10.06
C TRP A 503 -7.72 -3.27 10.36
N ALA A 504 -6.93 -4.33 10.60
CA ALA A 504 -5.50 -4.17 10.90
C ALA A 504 -4.75 -3.54 9.70
N ARG A 505 -5.09 -3.91 8.46
CA ARG A 505 -4.52 -3.27 7.25
C ARG A 505 -4.88 -1.79 7.17
N GLN A 506 -6.11 -1.39 7.51
CA GLN A 506 -6.50 0.02 7.54
C GLN A 506 -5.74 0.79 8.63
N LYS A 507 -5.54 0.20 9.80
CA LYS A 507 -4.72 0.79 10.87
C LYS A 507 -3.25 0.92 10.44
N ILE A 508 -2.68 -0.11 9.80
CA ILE A 508 -1.32 -0.06 9.25
C ILE A 508 -1.21 1.09 8.23
N LYS A 509 -2.17 1.19 7.31
CA LYS A 509 -2.21 2.27 6.32
C LYS A 509 -2.25 3.66 6.96
N ASP A 510 -3.08 3.87 8.00
CA ASP A 510 -3.11 5.14 8.74
C ASP A 510 -1.75 5.45 9.41
N LEU A 511 -1.08 4.44 9.97
CA LEU A 511 0.24 4.59 10.57
C LEU A 511 1.33 4.87 9.52
N GLU A 512 1.28 4.19 8.37
CA GLU A 512 2.18 4.44 7.24
C GLU A 512 2.01 5.88 6.72
N ASN A 513 0.79 6.36 6.57
CA ASN A 513 0.48 7.73 6.15
C ASN A 513 1.02 8.79 7.14
N ARG A 514 1.12 8.48 8.44
CA ARG A 514 1.70 9.40 9.45
C ARG A 514 3.24 9.47 9.42
N GLN A 515 3.89 8.65 8.60
CA GLN A 515 5.34 8.70 8.40
C GLN A 515 5.76 9.77 7.40
N TYR A 516 4.89 10.74 7.10
CA TYR A 516 5.21 11.87 6.25
C TYR A 516 6.51 12.54 6.73
N GLY A 517 7.48 12.63 5.84
CA GLY A 517 8.78 13.19 6.15
C GLY A 517 9.86 12.24 6.60
N GLY A 518 9.62 10.99 6.43
CA GLY A 518 10.60 9.94 6.70
C GLY A 518 10.19 9.02 7.84
N PRO A 519 10.89 7.87 7.94
CA PRO A 519 10.58 6.86 8.92
C PRO A 519 10.69 7.41 10.36
N LYS A 520 9.65 7.20 11.15
CA LYS A 520 9.63 7.53 12.58
C LYS A 520 9.66 6.23 13.37
N GLY A 521 10.69 6.03 14.21
CA GLY A 521 10.93 4.78 14.94
C GLY A 521 9.69 4.23 15.67
N ASP A 522 8.97 5.09 16.40
CA ASP A 522 7.76 4.68 17.13
C ASP A 522 6.63 4.20 16.22
N LEU A 523 6.44 4.81 15.03
CA LEU A 523 5.44 4.37 14.06
C LEU A 523 5.86 3.06 13.38
N ILE A 524 7.15 2.89 13.08
CA ILE A 524 7.69 1.62 12.56
C ILE A 524 7.40 0.49 13.54
N ASN A 525 7.63 0.73 14.85
CA ASN A 525 7.38 -0.25 15.89
C ASN A 525 5.89 -0.62 15.98
N GLN A 526 4.99 0.37 15.93
CA GLN A 526 3.55 0.15 15.94
C GLN A 526 3.08 -0.66 14.71
N ILE A 527 3.58 -0.32 13.51
CA ILE A 527 3.25 -1.05 12.27
C ILE A 527 3.77 -2.49 12.37
N THR A 528 5.03 -2.67 12.81
CA THR A 528 5.65 -3.98 12.96
C THR A 528 4.87 -4.84 13.96
N ALA A 529 4.54 -4.29 15.14
CA ALA A 529 3.78 -4.99 16.16
C ALA A 529 2.41 -5.43 15.65
N LEU A 530 1.68 -4.52 15.01
CA LEU A 530 0.37 -4.81 14.45
C LEU A 530 0.44 -5.87 13.33
N ALA A 531 1.42 -5.74 12.44
CA ALA A 531 1.61 -6.69 11.35
C ALA A 531 1.96 -8.10 11.85
N LEU A 532 2.79 -8.21 12.89
CA LEU A 532 3.11 -9.50 13.53
C LEU A 532 1.88 -10.10 14.22
N GLU A 533 1.16 -9.30 15.02
CA GLU A 533 -0.04 -9.73 15.75
C GLU A 533 -1.13 -10.28 14.81
N PHE A 534 -1.40 -9.58 13.70
CA PHE A 534 -2.43 -9.99 12.73
C PHE A 534 -1.88 -10.84 11.58
N ARG A 535 -0.61 -11.26 11.67
CA ARG A 535 0.09 -12.05 10.65
C ARG A 535 0.01 -11.40 9.25
N LEU A 536 0.15 -10.09 9.18
CA LEU A 536 0.07 -9.32 7.94
C LEU A 536 1.45 -8.96 7.39
N MET A 537 1.57 -9.02 6.10
CA MET A 537 2.70 -8.42 5.42
C MET A 537 2.59 -6.89 5.47
N SER A 538 3.73 -6.24 5.63
CA SER A 538 3.89 -4.80 5.55
C SER A 538 5.27 -4.46 4.99
N THR A 539 5.57 -3.17 4.84
CA THR A 539 6.93 -2.72 4.48
C THR A 539 8.01 -3.24 5.45
N TYR A 540 7.62 -3.60 6.70
CA TYR A 540 8.53 -4.01 7.77
C TYR A 540 8.43 -5.47 8.19
N THR A 541 7.52 -6.26 7.57
CA THR A 541 7.33 -7.67 7.91
C THR A 541 7.27 -8.54 6.65
N SER A 542 7.75 -9.78 6.75
CA SER A 542 7.82 -10.74 5.66
C SER A 542 7.51 -12.15 6.13
N PHE A 543 7.02 -13.01 5.23
CA PHE A 543 6.86 -14.42 5.50
C PHE A 543 8.11 -15.20 5.11
N VAL A 544 8.53 -16.13 5.96
CA VAL A 544 9.59 -17.11 5.70
C VAL A 544 9.11 -18.51 6.03
N ALA A 545 9.41 -19.48 5.17
CA ALA A 545 9.09 -20.91 5.37
C ALA A 545 10.36 -21.73 5.17
N VAL A 546 10.63 -22.71 6.03
CA VAL A 546 11.80 -23.57 6.00
C VAL A 546 11.39 -25.02 6.12
N GLU A 547 11.93 -25.88 5.27
CA GLU A 547 11.79 -27.35 5.35
C GLU A 547 13.16 -27.96 5.61
N GLU A 548 13.49 -28.17 6.87
CA GLU A 548 14.80 -28.66 7.34
C GLU A 548 15.13 -30.09 6.89
N SER A 549 14.13 -30.94 6.71
CA SER A 549 14.34 -32.32 6.27
C SER A 549 14.59 -32.47 4.76
N TYR A 550 14.42 -31.39 4.00
CA TYR A 550 14.72 -31.30 2.58
C TYR A 550 16.02 -30.54 2.39
N GLN A 551 17.10 -31.27 2.10
CA GLN A 551 18.42 -30.67 2.04
C GLN A 551 19.14 -31.00 0.72
N VAL A 552 19.84 -30.03 0.17
CA VAL A 552 20.82 -30.17 -0.93
C VAL A 552 22.23 -30.04 -0.36
N ASP A 553 23.24 -30.45 -1.13
CA ASP A 553 24.65 -30.27 -0.72
C ASP A 553 24.93 -28.77 -0.52
N PRO A 554 25.30 -28.32 0.69
CA PRO A 554 25.60 -26.91 0.97
C PRO A 554 26.78 -26.35 0.12
N ASN A 555 27.71 -27.20 -0.29
CA ASN A 555 28.86 -26.83 -1.09
C ASN A 555 28.70 -27.09 -2.59
N GLY A 556 27.54 -27.61 -3.00
CA GLY A 556 27.20 -27.89 -4.39
C GLY A 556 26.96 -26.64 -5.24
N GLU A 557 27.11 -26.79 -6.55
CA GLU A 557 26.79 -25.75 -7.51
C GLU A 557 25.28 -25.43 -7.47
N ARG A 558 24.92 -24.13 -7.42
CA ARG A 558 23.54 -23.62 -7.43
C ARG A 558 23.39 -22.53 -8.47
N LYS A 559 22.19 -22.39 -9.03
CA LYS A 559 21.86 -21.31 -9.96
C LYS A 559 20.73 -20.48 -9.40
N SER A 560 20.91 -19.16 -9.37
CA SER A 560 19.82 -18.21 -9.12
C SER A 560 19.16 -17.84 -10.43
N ILE A 561 17.84 -17.91 -10.50
CA ILE A 561 17.02 -17.65 -11.67
C ILE A 561 15.95 -16.62 -11.30
N LEU A 562 16.01 -15.46 -11.95
CA LEU A 562 14.88 -14.55 -11.96
C LEU A 562 13.84 -15.09 -12.95
N VAL A 563 12.62 -15.35 -12.48
CA VAL A 563 11.57 -15.90 -13.32
C VAL A 563 11.13 -14.86 -14.34
N PRO A 564 11.30 -15.13 -15.65
CA PRO A 564 10.89 -14.19 -16.68
C PRO A 564 9.36 -14.19 -16.82
N VAL A 565 8.83 -13.03 -17.21
CA VAL A 565 7.39 -12.81 -17.44
C VAL A 565 7.12 -12.39 -18.86
N GLU A 566 5.90 -12.62 -19.32
CA GLU A 566 5.42 -12.11 -20.59
C GLU A 566 5.29 -10.58 -20.55
N MET A 567 5.47 -9.93 -21.72
CA MET A 567 5.12 -8.52 -21.84
C MET A 567 3.63 -8.31 -21.61
N PRO A 568 3.23 -7.23 -20.91
CA PRO A 568 1.82 -6.87 -20.81
C PRO A 568 1.18 -6.71 -22.19
N GLU A 569 -0.07 -7.17 -22.31
CA GLU A 569 -0.85 -7.01 -23.56
C GLU A 569 -0.89 -5.54 -23.98
N SER A 570 -0.72 -5.28 -25.26
CA SER A 570 -0.68 -3.93 -25.85
C SER A 570 0.55 -3.06 -25.50
N VAL A 571 1.57 -3.59 -24.80
CA VAL A 571 2.84 -2.89 -24.58
C VAL A 571 3.88 -3.35 -25.57
N SER A 572 4.48 -2.41 -26.33
CA SER A 572 5.54 -2.73 -27.30
C SER A 572 6.87 -2.95 -26.60
N TYR A 573 7.48 -4.13 -26.79
CA TYR A 573 8.82 -4.44 -26.29
C TYR A 573 9.86 -3.44 -26.81
N GLU A 574 9.83 -3.17 -28.13
CA GLU A 574 10.76 -2.23 -28.77
C GLU A 574 10.52 -0.78 -28.33
N GLY A 575 9.26 -0.44 -27.96
CA GLY A 575 8.92 0.87 -27.41
C GLY A 575 9.51 1.10 -26.03
N VAL A 576 9.67 0.04 -25.23
CA VAL A 576 10.21 0.09 -23.86
C VAL A 576 11.74 -0.04 -23.86
N PHE A 577 12.27 -1.05 -24.58
CA PHE A 577 13.70 -1.43 -24.53
C PHE A 577 14.52 -0.95 -25.73
N GLY A 578 13.86 -0.32 -26.73
CA GLY A 578 14.47 0.11 -27.98
C GLY A 578 14.59 -1.01 -29.01
N LYS A 579 14.84 -0.64 -30.27
CA LYS A 579 15.08 -1.60 -31.36
C LYS A 579 16.49 -2.16 -31.25
N GLU A 580 16.63 -3.48 -31.32
CA GLU A 580 17.94 -4.09 -31.52
C GLU A 580 18.56 -3.52 -32.81
N LYS A 581 19.76 -2.94 -32.73
CA LYS A 581 20.56 -2.65 -33.91
C LYS A 581 20.91 -3.99 -34.52
N LYS A 582 20.32 -4.28 -35.69
CA LYS A 582 20.79 -5.38 -36.54
C LYS A 582 22.17 -5.02 -37.05
N ASP A 583 23.19 -5.38 -36.31
CA ASP A 583 24.54 -5.42 -36.86
C ASP A 583 24.59 -6.56 -37.91
N ALA A 584 24.47 -6.17 -39.15
CA ALA A 584 24.77 -7.05 -40.29
C ALA A 584 26.30 -7.21 -40.34
N SER A 585 26.83 -8.21 -39.66
CA SER A 585 28.12 -8.77 -39.99
C SER A 585 28.15 -10.26 -39.69
N LEU A 586 28.05 -11.01 -40.77
CA LEU A 586 28.46 -12.41 -40.84
C LEU A 586 29.91 -12.57 -40.32
N TYR A 587 30.08 -13.30 -39.22
CA TYR A 587 31.34 -14.04 -38.99
C TYR A 587 31.02 -15.41 -38.38
N ASN A 588 31.36 -16.40 -39.18
CA ASN A 588 31.56 -17.78 -38.76
C ASN A 588 32.49 -17.83 -37.57
N LEU A 589 32.07 -18.44 -36.46
CA LEU A 589 32.97 -18.87 -35.41
C LEU A 589 32.97 -20.38 -35.30
N ASN A 590 34.08 -20.91 -35.78
CA ASN A 590 34.54 -22.26 -35.51
C ASN A 590 34.80 -22.40 -34.01
N VAL A 591 34.26 -23.46 -33.45
CA VAL A 591 34.57 -23.93 -32.09
C VAL A 591 36.03 -24.43 -32.06
N SER A 592 36.86 -23.83 -31.23
CA SER A 592 38.06 -24.48 -30.72
C SER A 592 38.22 -24.17 -29.23
N THR A 593 38.31 -25.24 -28.48
CA THR A 593 38.61 -25.34 -27.06
C THR A 593 39.94 -24.71 -26.70
N GLY A 594 39.98 -23.94 -25.61
CA GLY A 594 41.25 -23.47 -25.00
C GLY A 594 41.03 -22.60 -23.78
N LEU A 595 41.33 -23.15 -22.62
CA LEU A 595 41.46 -22.46 -21.31
C LEU A 595 42.48 -21.30 -21.39
N THR A 596 42.18 -20.17 -20.73
CA THR A 596 42.99 -19.56 -19.65
C THR A 596 42.42 -18.20 -19.21
N SER A 597 42.30 -18.06 -17.92
CA SER A 597 42.45 -16.93 -16.97
C SER A 597 42.35 -15.47 -17.42
N GLY A 598 41.49 -14.73 -16.75
CA GLY A 598 41.77 -13.41 -16.17
C GLY A 598 41.48 -12.19 -17.02
N GLY A 599 40.63 -11.32 -16.52
CA GLY A 599 40.60 -9.92 -16.95
C GLY A 599 39.25 -9.22 -16.87
N ASN A 600 39.05 -8.47 -15.79
CA ASN A 600 37.99 -7.44 -15.64
C ASN A 600 37.99 -6.49 -16.82
N THR A 601 36.84 -6.33 -17.47
CA THR A 601 36.59 -5.17 -18.34
C THR A 601 35.21 -4.62 -18.07
N LYS A 602 35.20 -3.43 -17.48
CA LYS A 602 34.00 -2.57 -17.35
C LYS A 602 33.61 -2.04 -18.72
N CYS A 603 32.40 -2.29 -19.16
CA CYS A 603 31.82 -1.58 -20.29
C CYS A 603 31.20 -0.28 -19.81
N VAL A 604 31.78 0.86 -20.18
CA VAL A 604 31.23 2.21 -20.02
C VAL A 604 30.61 2.59 -21.37
N ALA A 605 29.33 2.93 -21.38
CA ALA A 605 28.67 3.49 -22.55
C ALA A 605 29.04 4.98 -22.70
N PRO A 606 29.27 5.49 -23.92
CA PRO A 606 29.64 6.88 -24.15
C PRO A 606 28.41 7.81 -24.10
N ALA A 607 28.56 8.92 -23.39
CA ALA A 607 27.65 10.06 -23.42
C ALA A 607 27.80 10.88 -24.72
N PRO A 608 26.74 11.52 -25.23
CA PRO A 608 26.85 12.41 -26.37
C PRO A 608 27.53 13.72 -25.97
N THR A 609 28.55 14.08 -26.76
CA THR A 609 29.27 15.33 -26.67
C THR A 609 28.43 16.49 -27.19
N CYS A 610 28.26 17.52 -26.39
CA CYS A 610 27.86 18.83 -26.84
C CYS A 610 29.07 19.75 -26.69
N SER A 611 29.53 20.32 -27.79
CA SER A 611 30.59 21.30 -27.87
C SER A 611 30.06 22.71 -27.60
N GLU A 612 30.93 23.54 -27.01
CA GLU A 612 30.87 24.99 -26.83
C GLU A 612 30.15 25.51 -25.59
N CYS A 613 30.96 25.81 -24.56
CA CYS A 613 31.07 27.14 -24.00
C CYS A 613 32.22 27.20 -22.99
N ASP A 614 33.35 27.69 -23.47
CA ASP A 614 34.47 28.19 -22.67
C ASP A 614 34.12 29.57 -22.12
N LYS A 615 34.20 29.78 -20.82
CA LYS A 615 34.72 31.03 -20.19
C LYS A 615 34.91 30.84 -18.68
N SER A 616 36.13 31.04 -18.32
CA SER A 616 36.76 31.16 -17.01
C SER A 616 36.01 32.03 -15.99
N LEU A 617 35.92 31.56 -14.74
CA LEU A 617 36.03 32.40 -13.55
C LEU A 617 36.62 31.59 -12.40
N ASP A 618 37.78 32.02 -11.93
CA ASP A 618 38.46 31.55 -10.74
C ASP A 618 37.64 31.78 -9.48
N GLY A 619 37.38 30.75 -8.71
CA GLY A 619 36.83 30.84 -7.37
C GLY A 619 36.96 29.51 -6.65
N LYS A 620 37.98 29.42 -5.77
CA LYS A 620 38.18 28.26 -4.89
C LYS A 620 36.95 28.03 -4.01
N PRO A 621 36.38 26.79 -3.96
CA PRO A 621 35.44 26.43 -2.91
C PRO A 621 36.21 25.97 -1.68
N SER A 622 35.83 26.50 -0.52
CA SER A 622 36.22 26.02 0.81
C SER A 622 35.77 24.57 1.01
N GLU A 623 36.68 23.76 1.53
CA GLU A 623 36.38 22.40 1.98
C GLU A 623 35.36 22.43 3.12
N ALA A 624 34.11 22.10 2.81
CA ALA A 624 33.14 21.69 3.81
C ALA A 624 33.27 20.17 3.99
N HIS A 625 33.74 19.73 5.14
CA HIS A 625 33.72 18.35 5.57
C HIS A 625 32.29 17.81 5.56
N ILE A 626 31.92 17.09 4.52
CA ILE A 626 30.75 16.21 4.55
C ILE A 626 31.21 14.96 5.31
N GLN A 627 30.84 14.87 6.58
CA GLN A 627 30.89 13.62 7.32
C GLN A 627 29.91 12.66 6.64
N ASN A 628 30.46 11.65 5.97
CA ASN A 628 29.72 10.46 5.54
C ASN A 628 29.19 9.76 6.80
N GLN A 629 27.93 10.02 7.15
CA GLN A 629 27.18 9.13 8.00
C GLN A 629 26.87 7.87 7.17
N SER A 630 27.71 6.84 7.31
CA SER A 630 27.36 5.50 6.89
C SER A 630 26.18 5.05 7.74
N SER A 631 25.00 5.00 7.16
CA SER A 631 23.84 4.37 7.78
C SER A 631 24.06 2.86 7.82
N TYR A 632 24.67 2.36 8.89
CA TYR A 632 24.64 0.93 9.18
C TYR A 632 23.21 0.55 9.55
N ALA A 633 22.65 -0.43 8.86
CA ALA A 633 21.41 -1.06 9.30
C ALA A 633 21.64 -1.69 10.69
N PRO A 634 20.70 -1.56 11.64
CA PRO A 634 20.84 -2.16 12.97
C PRO A 634 20.94 -3.68 12.86
N SER A 635 21.76 -4.29 13.73
CA SER A 635 21.88 -5.74 13.82
C SER A 635 20.57 -6.36 14.32
N VAL A 636 20.22 -7.55 13.80
CA VAL A 636 19.00 -8.27 14.20
C VAL A 636 19.22 -8.99 15.52
N ILE A 637 18.28 -8.87 16.45
CA ILE A 637 18.23 -9.61 17.71
C ILE A 637 17.16 -10.69 17.56
N SER A 638 17.54 -11.96 17.72
CA SER A 638 16.57 -13.05 17.82
C SER A 638 15.97 -13.09 19.23
N ILE A 639 14.65 -13.14 19.32
CA ILE A 639 13.88 -13.25 20.57
C ILE A 639 13.31 -14.65 20.62
N ASN A 640 13.54 -15.37 21.74
CA ASN A 640 12.92 -16.66 21.98
C ASN A 640 11.93 -16.55 23.14
N THR A 641 10.65 -16.68 22.83
CA THR A 641 9.53 -16.57 23.79
C THR A 641 9.06 -17.93 24.34
N GLU A 642 9.64 -19.07 23.88
CA GLU A 642 9.25 -20.41 24.33
C GLU A 642 9.42 -20.67 25.83
N ASN A 643 10.26 -19.89 26.51
CA ASN A 643 10.53 -19.99 27.94
C ASN A 643 9.79 -18.95 28.78
N LEU A 644 8.72 -18.36 28.24
CA LEU A 644 7.96 -17.33 28.94
C LEU A 644 7.24 -17.92 30.18
N LYS A 645 7.61 -17.51 31.38
CA LYS A 645 6.93 -17.88 32.63
C LYS A 645 6.28 -16.66 33.24
N ILE A 646 4.96 -16.65 33.31
CA ILE A 646 4.18 -15.62 33.99
C ILE A 646 3.75 -16.15 35.34
N SER A 647 4.15 -15.49 36.42
CA SER A 647 3.70 -15.78 37.77
C SER A 647 2.47 -14.95 38.10
N LYS A 648 1.39 -15.63 38.59
CA LYS A 648 0.11 -14.99 38.97
C LYS A 648 0.18 -14.10 40.23
N ASN A 649 1.27 -14.06 40.95
CA ASN A 649 1.38 -13.28 42.17
C ASN A 649 2.24 -12.02 41.97
N SER A 650 1.58 -10.90 41.92
CA SER A 650 2.06 -9.50 42.07
C SER A 650 3.32 -9.04 41.30
N ILE A 651 4.14 -9.89 40.77
CA ILE A 651 5.28 -9.58 39.91
C ILE A 651 5.16 -10.44 38.66
N VAL A 652 4.90 -9.81 37.50
CA VAL A 652 4.99 -10.50 36.25
C VAL A 652 6.47 -10.57 35.86
N LYS A 653 7.02 -11.78 35.91
CA LYS A 653 8.40 -12.05 35.53
C LYS A 653 8.37 -12.62 34.11
N LEU A 654 8.87 -11.84 33.15
CA LEU A 654 9.06 -12.25 31.77
C LEU A 654 10.53 -12.70 31.64
N GLU A 655 10.76 -13.99 31.46
CA GLU A 655 12.08 -14.53 31.14
C GLU A 655 12.13 -14.79 29.64
N THR A 656 12.97 -14.09 28.93
CA THR A 656 13.22 -14.31 27.52
C THR A 656 14.71 -14.31 27.23
N THR A 657 15.15 -15.20 26.36
CA THR A 657 16.57 -15.35 25.96
C THR A 657 16.82 -14.57 24.69
N PHE A 658 17.87 -13.74 24.69
CA PHE A 658 18.32 -12.99 23.52
C PHE A 658 19.68 -13.51 23.09
N ASP A 659 19.85 -13.80 21.81
CA ASP A 659 21.17 -14.12 21.27
C ASP A 659 21.89 -12.85 20.80
N PHE A 660 22.79 -12.35 21.66
CA PHE A 660 23.70 -11.26 21.34
C PHE A 660 25.06 -11.77 20.80
N SER A 661 25.24 -13.07 20.62
CA SER A 661 26.55 -13.66 20.33
C SER A 661 27.16 -13.17 19.03
N SER A 662 26.34 -12.88 18.01
CA SER A 662 26.79 -12.33 16.74
C SER A 662 27.21 -10.85 16.84
N TYR A 663 26.65 -10.11 17.80
CA TYR A 663 26.91 -8.69 18.00
C TYR A 663 28.18 -8.44 18.82
N LEU A 664 28.37 -9.21 19.90
CA LEU A 664 29.50 -9.01 20.82
C LEU A 664 30.87 -9.36 20.19
N LYS A 665 30.90 -10.09 19.09
CA LYS A 665 32.15 -10.48 18.40
C LYS A 665 32.73 -9.41 17.47
N ASN A 666 31.93 -8.43 17.03
CA ASN A 666 32.33 -7.52 15.94
C ASN A 666 32.29 -6.03 16.25
N SER A 667 31.92 -5.58 17.43
CA SER A 667 31.80 -4.13 17.70
C SER A 667 32.68 -3.67 18.87
N GLU A 668 33.55 -2.70 18.59
CA GLU A 668 34.22 -1.84 19.59
C GLU A 668 33.24 -0.82 20.19
N GLU A 669 31.96 -0.77 19.72
CA GLU A 669 30.96 0.18 20.20
C GLU A 669 30.42 -0.22 21.56
N LYS A 670 30.56 0.68 22.53
CA LYS A 670 30.00 0.51 23.86
C LYS A 670 28.47 0.64 23.80
N LYS A 671 27.82 -0.35 24.38
CA LYS A 671 26.38 -0.43 24.56
C LYS A 671 25.91 0.59 25.61
N SER A 672 25.02 1.52 25.27
CA SER A 672 24.57 2.51 26.23
C SER A 672 23.29 2.12 26.97
N PHE A 673 22.28 1.59 26.29
CA PHE A 673 21.03 1.13 26.93
C PHE A 673 20.19 0.23 26.01
N THR A 674 19.26 -0.52 26.63
CA THR A 674 18.26 -1.34 25.93
C THR A 674 16.87 -0.81 26.24
N LYS A 675 16.02 -0.75 25.25
CA LYS A 675 14.62 -0.34 25.31
C LYS A 675 13.74 -1.51 24.90
N ILE A 676 12.70 -1.81 25.67
CA ILE A 676 11.71 -2.83 25.37
C ILE A 676 10.34 -2.17 25.35
N GLN A 677 9.61 -2.38 24.27
CA GLN A 677 8.25 -1.88 24.08
C GLN A 677 7.29 -3.06 23.99
N ILE A 678 6.14 -2.92 24.61
CA ILE A 678 5.08 -3.94 24.67
C ILE A 678 3.85 -3.37 23.99
N PHE A 679 3.37 -4.07 22.97
CA PHE A 679 2.22 -3.66 22.18
C PHE A 679 1.08 -4.67 22.26
N LYS A 680 -0.17 -4.19 22.12
CA LYS A 680 -1.36 -4.98 21.84
C LYS A 680 -2.22 -4.24 20.84
N SER A 681 -2.67 -4.93 19.78
CA SER A 681 -3.42 -4.30 18.67
C SER A 681 -2.75 -3.05 18.08
N GLY A 682 -1.41 -3.04 18.08
CA GLY A 682 -0.60 -1.90 17.61
C GLY A 682 -0.53 -0.71 18.56
N GLU A 683 -1.11 -0.79 19.77
CA GLU A 683 -1.00 0.23 20.80
C GLU A 683 0.16 -0.07 21.74
N LEU A 684 0.97 0.94 22.06
CA LEU A 684 2.05 0.83 23.04
C LEU A 684 1.44 0.82 24.46
N LEU A 685 1.49 -0.34 25.13
CA LEU A 685 0.99 -0.50 26.48
C LEU A 685 2.03 -0.18 27.55
N GLY A 686 3.31 -0.38 27.25
CA GLY A 686 4.38 -0.14 28.19
C GLY A 686 5.75 -0.10 27.52
N GLU A 687 6.66 0.61 28.17
CA GLU A 687 8.05 0.75 27.76
C GLU A 687 8.97 0.59 28.97
N ILE A 688 10.05 -0.16 28.79
CA ILE A 688 11.08 -0.38 29.81
C ILE A 688 12.43 -0.04 29.19
N THR A 689 13.22 0.78 29.90
CA THR A 689 14.58 1.12 29.45
C THR A 689 15.58 0.78 30.53
N SER A 690 16.75 0.29 30.15
CA SER A 690 17.86 0.05 31.08
C SER A 690 18.54 1.34 31.56
N LYS A 691 18.15 2.50 31.03
CA LYS A 691 18.73 3.81 31.35
C LYS A 691 18.29 4.34 32.73
N ASP A 692 17.12 3.93 33.20
CA ASP A 692 16.49 4.54 34.37
C ASP A 692 16.91 3.91 35.70
N GLY A 693 17.71 2.84 35.70
CA GLY A 693 18.19 2.15 36.92
C GLY A 693 17.10 1.61 37.88
N LYS A 694 15.81 1.86 37.52
CA LYS A 694 14.60 1.50 38.27
C LYS A 694 13.71 0.47 37.60
N SER A 695 13.87 0.24 36.31
CA SER A 695 13.14 -0.78 35.57
C SER A 695 14.00 -2.04 35.49
N GLY A 696 13.41 -3.15 35.91
CA GLY A 696 14.12 -4.40 36.20
C GLY A 696 14.60 -5.17 34.96
N ILE A 697 15.49 -4.60 34.16
CA ILE A 697 16.29 -5.38 33.21
C ILE A 697 17.50 -5.88 33.98
N ILE A 698 17.46 -7.13 34.45
CA ILE A 698 18.59 -7.76 35.12
C ILE A 698 19.27 -8.69 34.11
N PRO A 699 20.50 -8.40 33.68
CA PRO A 699 21.28 -9.36 32.94
C PRO A 699 21.59 -10.55 33.83
N SER A 700 21.10 -11.74 33.52
CA SER A 700 21.48 -12.94 34.25
C SER A 700 22.77 -13.50 33.66
N ASP A 701 23.66 -13.91 34.53
CA ASP A 701 24.94 -14.62 34.37
C ASP A 701 25.65 -14.67 33.00
N LYS A 702 26.97 -14.66 33.07
CA LYS A 702 27.96 -14.39 32.01
C LYS A 702 27.86 -15.17 30.69
N ASP A 703 26.97 -16.15 30.57
CA ASP A 703 26.87 -17.03 29.40
C ASP A 703 25.48 -17.17 28.78
N LYS A 704 24.43 -16.53 29.31
CA LYS A 704 23.09 -16.52 28.72
C LYS A 704 22.52 -15.11 28.77
N ASN A 705 22.24 -14.56 27.61
CA ASN A 705 21.64 -13.25 27.45
C ASN A 705 20.14 -13.27 27.81
N THR A 706 19.83 -13.59 29.05
CA THR A 706 18.45 -13.60 29.57
C THR A 706 18.12 -12.23 30.14
N ILE A 707 17.01 -11.65 29.70
CA ILE A 707 16.46 -10.41 30.26
C ILE A 707 15.23 -10.79 31.08
N ILE A 708 15.23 -10.40 32.35
CA ILE A 708 14.10 -10.58 33.24
C ILE A 708 13.38 -9.25 33.36
N LEU A 709 12.13 -9.22 32.93
CA LEU A 709 11.26 -8.05 33.09
C LEU A 709 10.45 -8.21 34.37
N SER A 710 10.58 -7.28 35.29
CA SER A 710 9.80 -7.25 36.52
C SER A 710 8.94 -5.99 36.56
N PHE A 711 7.63 -6.15 36.70
CA PHE A 711 6.69 -5.06 36.85
C PHE A 711 6.25 -4.92 38.30
N LEU A 712 6.12 -3.69 38.78
CA LEU A 712 5.53 -3.43 40.08
C LEU A 712 4.04 -3.82 40.08
N GLU A 713 3.56 -4.29 41.23
CA GLU A 713 2.15 -4.68 41.44
C GLU A 713 1.20 -3.58 40.94
N GLY A 714 0.22 -3.95 40.09
CA GLY A 714 -0.74 -3.02 39.49
C GLY A 714 -0.22 -2.19 38.32
N LYS A 715 1.03 -2.37 37.87
CA LYS A 715 1.62 -1.67 36.71
C LYS A 715 2.03 -2.58 35.57
N SER A 716 1.61 -3.85 35.58
CA SER A 716 1.86 -4.75 34.45
C SER A 716 1.04 -4.32 33.24
N PRO A 717 1.63 -4.19 32.04
CA PRO A 717 0.89 -3.96 30.81
C PRO A 717 0.08 -5.19 30.37
N PHE A 718 0.32 -6.37 30.95
CA PHE A 718 -0.37 -7.62 30.65
C PHE A 718 -1.62 -7.76 31.54
N ILE A 719 -2.71 -7.09 31.16
CA ILE A 719 -3.93 -7.05 32.00
C ILE A 719 -4.96 -8.09 31.56
N MET A 720 -4.90 -8.58 30.30
CA MET A 720 -5.87 -9.51 29.73
C MET A 720 -5.14 -10.62 28.98
N SER A 721 -5.82 -11.79 28.84
CA SER A 721 -5.36 -12.83 27.92
C SER A 721 -5.33 -12.32 26.47
N GLY A 722 -4.47 -12.89 25.65
CA GLY A 722 -4.35 -12.55 24.23
C GLY A 722 -2.91 -12.42 23.75
N GLU A 723 -2.75 -12.02 22.51
CA GLU A 723 -1.44 -11.84 21.88
C GLU A 723 -0.87 -10.46 22.16
N TYR A 724 0.41 -10.42 22.49
CA TYR A 724 1.20 -9.20 22.73
C TYR A 724 2.45 -9.26 21.87
N THR A 725 2.87 -8.12 21.33
CA THR A 725 4.13 -8.00 20.58
C THR A 725 5.16 -7.31 21.45
N LEU A 726 6.35 -7.91 21.55
CA LEU A 726 7.52 -7.35 22.22
C LEU A 726 8.50 -6.84 21.17
N ILE A 727 8.92 -5.60 21.29
CA ILE A 727 9.97 -5.02 20.45
C ILE A 727 11.14 -4.63 21.35
N ILE A 728 12.34 -5.07 20.98
CA ILE A 728 13.57 -4.80 21.71
C ILE A 728 14.52 -4.02 20.84
N GLU A 729 15.01 -2.92 21.35
CA GLU A 729 16.01 -2.08 20.70
C GLU A 729 17.21 -1.89 21.61
N VAL A 730 18.42 -2.02 21.04
CA VAL A 730 19.68 -1.71 21.72
C VAL A 730 20.25 -0.46 21.08
N TYR A 731 20.61 0.49 21.93
CA TYR A 731 21.13 1.79 21.52
C TYR A 731 22.63 1.89 21.86
N ASN A 732 23.38 2.65 21.05
CA ASN A 732 24.75 3.06 21.39
C ASN A 732 24.76 4.31 22.28
N GLU A 733 25.96 4.76 22.65
CA GLU A 733 26.16 5.96 23.50
C GLU A 733 25.56 7.23 22.89
N ASN A 734 25.49 7.31 21.55
CA ASN A 734 24.94 8.45 20.82
C ASN A 734 23.42 8.41 20.63
N GLY A 735 22.75 7.37 21.14
CA GLY A 735 21.29 7.20 21.05
C GLY A 735 20.82 6.64 19.70
N ALA A 736 21.72 6.09 18.87
CA ALA A 736 21.34 5.40 17.62
C ALA A 736 21.01 3.92 17.92
N VAL A 737 20.00 3.37 17.26
CA VAL A 737 19.64 1.95 17.37
C VAL A 737 20.70 1.12 16.64
N ILE A 738 21.34 0.22 17.35
CA ILE A 738 22.42 -0.65 16.82
C ILE A 738 21.97 -2.10 16.65
N ALA A 739 20.91 -2.51 17.35
CA ALA A 739 20.30 -3.82 17.18
C ALA A 739 18.80 -3.76 17.52
N ARG A 740 17.99 -4.59 16.85
CA ARG A 740 16.54 -4.65 17.03
C ARG A 740 16.01 -6.07 16.82
N GLY A 741 15.01 -6.45 17.60
CA GLY A 741 14.24 -7.68 17.43
C GLY A 741 12.80 -7.48 17.85
N ALA A 742 11.90 -8.32 17.32
CA ALA A 742 10.49 -8.32 17.68
C ALA A 742 9.93 -9.75 17.65
N ASP A 743 9.04 -10.08 18.59
CA ASP A 743 8.32 -11.35 18.62
C ASP A 743 6.94 -11.19 19.26
N THR A 744 6.04 -12.15 19.04
CA THR A 744 4.71 -12.20 19.64
C THR A 744 4.62 -13.21 20.76
N VAL A 745 3.85 -12.88 21.77
CA VAL A 745 3.63 -13.67 22.98
C VAL A 745 2.15 -13.81 23.22
N THR A 746 1.66 -15.04 23.36
CA THR A 746 0.28 -15.32 23.72
C THR A 746 0.20 -15.55 25.23
N LEU A 747 -0.68 -14.82 25.89
CA LEU A 747 -1.03 -15.00 27.30
C LEU A 747 -2.39 -15.70 27.38
N GLU A 748 -2.45 -16.87 28.03
CA GLU A 748 -3.65 -17.66 28.29
C GLU A 748 -4.46 -17.15 29.52
#